data_df0529c8addc5ca40ff0fdc0a633873d
#
_entry.id   df0529c8addc5ca40ff0fdc0a633873d
#
_cell.length_a   1.000
_cell.length_b   1.000
_cell.length_c   1.000
_cell.angle_alpha   90.00
_cell.angle_beta   90.00
_cell.angle_gamma   90.00
#
_symmetry.space_group_name_H-M   'P 1'
#
loop_
_entity.id
_entity.type
_entity.pdbx_description
1 polymer ?
#
loop_
_entity_poly.entity_id
_entity_poly.type
_entity_poly.pdbx_seq_one_letter_code
_entity_poly.pdbx_strand_id
1 'polypeptide(L)'
;MELIQETKNDKKNEGGVTLRDIVELVFDNWYWIVLSVVICMSVAWFYLAMQTPLYKRSAVMLVKSENKSGNDMSAVLELNGGISGSGVENEIYILQSHQLMREVVGRLHLDVTYQVKNWLHYDQLYAESPIRVNFLDAYTAPVSMEIKPLNGNRFLLNQLKIGTEKSDNEGQEFLFGDTIISAAGRFIVEDIPDKISAYYNVPVEVSRIDLNTAANIYHSFISTSLAGERTTLVQINCVDSNISRAEAILNALIDVYRETIIEDKNRIATSTAKFINERVEIISKELGDVENELTDFKQKNRIVSIDAAATQFMSESSKMRDELVQLETEYAIARAVERYLTDNEHSKQLIPNVSGVGDSGLQNQITTYNEILLQRERLAANSGENNPLVKDLDNNLAAVRVNLTASMDSYLSTLRLKLRKAREVESQTLDRIESVPQQEKKALGIIRQQSIKESLYTFLLNKREENALQLAITEANIRVIESPFGSSAPVAPARRMLLMGAFIVGLIIPLAIQLLRLLWNTGVRGRKDIEDYTSMPILGEIPLMKDRDGEQAIVVEENKTSSVAESFRLLRSNMDFVAPQARVVMFTSTMPGEGKSFVSRNFAVTLAMTNKKVVLLDMDLRKRTLSKTLDLTTKNGVSTWLSGKNNSVSELVQSSNIHAMFDIISAGIVPPNPSELLMSDRLPVLVEELKKQYDYIILDCVPALVVADSSIIGRVADLTVYVIRNGMLDRRYLPELEKLYRENKFKNLTVVINGVEMESKKYGYGYGYGYGYGYGYGVEHGRKKKRNVIYKIAHRIGRIFRG
;
A
#
# COMPACT_ATOMS: atom_id res chain seq x y z
N MET A 1 -11.16 -51.81 34.62
CA MET A 1 -11.81 -50.54 35.07
C MET A 1 -10.82 -49.40 35.24
N GLU A 2 -9.53 -49.64 34.97
CA GLU A 2 -8.43 -48.64 35.05
C GLU A 2 -8.13 -47.89 33.73
N LEU A 3 -8.63 -48.32 32.59
CA LEU A 3 -8.34 -47.73 31.27
C LEU A 3 -9.29 -46.60 30.85
N ILE A 4 -10.27 -46.23 31.67
CA ILE A 4 -11.23 -45.14 31.39
C ILE A 4 -10.92 -43.83 32.16
N GLN A 5 -9.93 -43.85 33.07
CA GLN A 5 -9.53 -42.67 33.86
C GLN A 5 -8.41 -41.87 33.23
N GLU A 6 -7.64 -42.39 32.28
CA GLU A 6 -6.52 -41.70 31.67
C GLU A 6 -6.90 -40.77 30.50
N THR A 7 -8.08 -40.92 29.90
CA THR A 7 -8.50 -40.08 28.76
C THR A 7 -9.20 -38.78 29.14
N LYS A 8 -9.34 -38.47 30.46
CA LYS A 8 -9.96 -37.23 30.94
C LYS A 8 -8.97 -36.12 31.31
N ASN A 9 -7.68 -36.42 31.32
CA ASN A 9 -6.65 -35.47 31.82
C ASN A 9 -5.94 -34.63 30.74
N ASP A 10 -6.19 -34.87 29.44
CA ASP A 10 -5.49 -34.16 28.37
C ASP A 10 -6.29 -33.03 27.68
N LYS A 11 -7.43 -32.61 28.29
CA LYS A 11 -8.21 -31.44 27.82
C LYS A 11 -8.16 -30.24 28.76
N LYS A 12 -7.13 -30.12 29.57
CA LYS A 12 -6.95 -29.00 30.50
C LYS A 12 -5.79 -28.12 30.08
N ASN A 13 -5.94 -27.32 29.03
CA ASN A 13 -5.16 -26.10 28.86
C ASN A 13 -5.51 -25.37 27.54
N GLU A 14 -6.77 -24.97 27.39
CA GLU A 14 -7.10 -23.91 26.43
C GLU A 14 -8.12 -22.97 27.08
N GLY A 15 -7.61 -22.06 27.90
CA GLY A 15 -8.31 -20.83 28.27
C GLY A 15 -8.43 -19.88 27.07
N GLY A 16 -8.79 -20.43 25.92
CA GLY A 16 -8.95 -19.68 24.67
C GLY A 16 -10.31 -18.97 24.68
N VAL A 17 -10.30 -17.70 24.25
CA VAL A 17 -11.51 -16.94 23.94
C VAL A 17 -12.35 -17.73 22.96
N THR A 18 -13.56 -18.12 23.33
CA THR A 18 -14.46 -18.87 22.45
C THR A 18 -15.15 -17.94 21.45
N LEU A 19 -15.52 -18.46 20.27
CA LEU A 19 -16.29 -17.72 19.26
C LEU A 19 -17.57 -17.08 19.87
N ARG A 20 -18.16 -17.71 20.86
CA ARG A 20 -19.34 -17.22 21.56
C ARG A 20 -19.03 -15.96 22.39
N ASP A 21 -17.86 -15.91 23.04
CA ASP A 21 -17.44 -14.74 23.83
C ASP A 21 -17.24 -13.52 22.94
N ILE A 22 -16.72 -13.74 21.70
CA ILE A 22 -16.56 -12.68 20.69
C ILE A 22 -17.92 -12.16 20.23
N VAL A 23 -18.86 -13.03 19.97
CA VAL A 23 -20.21 -12.65 19.52
C VAL A 23 -20.96 -11.87 20.61
N GLU A 24 -20.94 -12.33 21.87
CA GLU A 24 -21.54 -11.60 23.01
C GLU A 24 -20.86 -10.22 23.19
N LEU A 25 -19.55 -10.12 23.05
CA LEU A 25 -18.77 -8.88 23.12
C LEU A 25 -19.18 -7.86 22.04
N VAL A 26 -19.44 -8.33 20.81
CA VAL A 26 -19.91 -7.48 19.72
C VAL A 26 -21.32 -6.94 19.98
N PHE A 27 -22.22 -7.79 20.46
CA PHE A 27 -23.62 -7.38 20.75
C PHE A 27 -23.73 -6.42 21.93
N ASP A 28 -22.90 -6.60 22.97
CA ASP A 28 -22.95 -5.73 24.16
C ASP A 28 -22.35 -4.34 23.87
N ASN A 29 -21.41 -4.25 22.94
CA ASN A 29 -20.69 -3.00 22.68
C ASN A 29 -20.88 -2.49 21.24
N TRP A 30 -21.95 -2.88 20.55
CA TRP A 30 -22.20 -2.53 19.16
C TRP A 30 -22.17 -1.02 18.89
N TYR A 31 -22.58 -0.18 19.86
CA TYR A 31 -22.55 1.28 19.73
C TYR A 31 -21.14 1.86 19.63
N TRP A 32 -20.13 1.23 20.28
CA TRP A 32 -18.73 1.62 20.13
C TRP A 32 -18.18 1.26 18.75
N ILE A 33 -18.64 0.12 18.20
CA ILE A 33 -18.27 -0.32 16.84
C ILE A 33 -18.85 0.66 15.82
N VAL A 34 -20.14 1.01 15.94
CA VAL A 34 -20.79 1.98 15.05
C VAL A 34 -20.10 3.35 15.14
N LEU A 35 -19.82 3.83 16.36
CA LEU A 35 -19.13 5.11 16.56
C LEU A 35 -17.74 5.11 15.91
N SER A 36 -16.97 4.05 16.11
CA SER A 36 -15.64 3.90 15.50
C SER A 36 -15.70 3.89 13.97
N VAL A 37 -16.63 3.14 13.39
CA VAL A 37 -16.84 3.09 11.94
C VAL A 37 -17.23 4.47 11.40
N VAL A 38 -18.14 5.18 12.06
CA VAL A 38 -18.54 6.54 11.64
C VAL A 38 -17.35 7.50 11.69
N ILE A 39 -16.53 7.46 12.72
CA ILE A 39 -15.33 8.30 12.83
C ILE A 39 -14.35 7.96 11.71
N CYS A 40 -14.00 6.68 11.52
CA CYS A 40 -13.07 6.24 10.47
C CYS A 40 -13.57 6.61 9.06
N MET A 41 -14.86 6.42 8.81
CA MET A 41 -15.48 6.80 7.53
C MET A 41 -15.48 8.31 7.32
N SER A 42 -15.75 9.09 8.36
CA SER A 42 -15.71 10.56 8.28
C SER A 42 -14.29 11.07 8.02
N VAL A 43 -13.28 10.50 8.67
CA VAL A 43 -11.86 10.83 8.41
C VAL A 43 -11.47 10.46 6.99
N ALA A 44 -11.85 9.27 6.51
CA ALA A 44 -11.57 8.83 5.15
C ALA A 44 -12.30 9.70 4.11
N TRP A 45 -13.54 10.08 4.37
CA TRP A 45 -14.28 11.00 3.50
C TRP A 45 -13.64 12.39 3.46
N PHE A 46 -13.23 12.92 4.60
CA PHE A 46 -12.53 14.22 4.68
C PHE A 46 -11.20 14.17 3.95
N TYR A 47 -10.43 13.10 4.13
CA TYR A 47 -9.18 12.88 3.38
C TYR A 47 -9.43 12.83 1.86
N LEU A 48 -10.47 12.09 1.42
CA LEU A 48 -10.86 12.02 0.00
C LEU A 48 -11.32 13.36 -0.56
N ALA A 49 -11.95 14.21 0.26
CA ALA A 49 -12.39 15.55 -0.14
C ALA A 49 -11.22 16.54 -0.29
N MET A 50 -10.09 16.28 0.39
CA MET A 50 -8.87 17.08 0.24
C MET A 50 -8.02 16.68 -0.96
N GLN A 51 -8.18 15.47 -1.50
CA GLN A 51 -7.37 14.96 -2.60
C GLN A 51 -7.94 15.40 -3.96
N THR A 52 -7.06 15.87 -4.84
CA THR A 52 -7.42 16.14 -6.24
C THR A 52 -7.66 14.82 -6.99
N PRO A 53 -8.78 14.72 -7.73
CA PRO A 53 -9.04 13.53 -8.53
C PRO A 53 -8.05 13.44 -9.70
N LEU A 54 -7.52 12.23 -9.93
CA LEU A 54 -6.63 11.94 -11.05
C LEU A 54 -7.36 11.11 -12.11
N TYR A 55 -7.21 11.52 -13.37
CA TYR A 55 -7.82 10.88 -14.52
C TYR A 55 -6.74 10.23 -15.38
N LYS A 56 -7.03 9.05 -15.90
CA LYS A 56 -6.14 8.37 -16.83
C LYS A 56 -6.64 8.56 -18.26
N ARG A 57 -5.76 8.99 -19.15
CA ARG A 57 -5.94 9.03 -20.59
C ARG A 57 -4.93 8.11 -21.25
N SER A 58 -5.35 7.42 -22.30
CA SER A 58 -4.51 6.47 -23.04
C SER A 58 -4.59 6.75 -24.51
N ALA A 59 -3.48 6.70 -25.20
CA ALA A 59 -3.42 6.72 -26.66
C ALA A 59 -2.71 5.45 -27.13
N VAL A 60 -3.10 4.94 -28.28
CA VAL A 60 -2.46 3.77 -28.89
C VAL A 60 -1.93 4.13 -30.27
N MET A 61 -0.67 3.84 -30.50
CA MET A 61 -0.03 4.03 -31.78
C MET A 61 0.62 2.75 -32.27
N LEU A 62 0.58 2.56 -33.58
CA LEU A 62 1.30 1.50 -34.29
C LEU A 62 2.67 2.04 -34.70
N VAL A 63 3.73 1.37 -34.30
CA VAL A 63 5.08 1.58 -34.82
C VAL A 63 5.26 0.58 -35.95
N LYS A 64 5.36 1.10 -37.20
CA LYS A 64 5.63 0.26 -38.34
C LYS A 64 7.11 -0.14 -38.28
N SER A 65 7.37 -1.43 -38.14
CA SER A 65 8.70 -1.97 -38.38
C SER A 65 9.01 -1.74 -39.86
N GLU A 66 10.09 -1.07 -40.18
CA GLU A 66 10.62 -1.01 -41.56
C GLU A 66 11.08 -2.44 -41.90
N ASN A 67 10.17 -3.28 -42.38
CA ASN A 67 10.55 -4.50 -43.05
C ASN A 67 11.36 -4.11 -44.28
N LYS A 68 12.68 -4.17 -44.17
CA LYS A 68 13.55 -4.07 -45.32
C LYS A 68 13.20 -5.23 -46.26
N SER A 69 12.38 -4.89 -47.23
CA SER A 69 11.96 -5.79 -48.31
C SER A 69 13.20 -6.42 -48.93
N GLY A 70 13.29 -7.73 -48.84
CA GLY A 70 14.08 -8.55 -49.72
C GLY A 70 15.33 -9.24 -49.18
N ASN A 71 15.16 -10.08 -48.12
CA ASN A 71 15.96 -11.34 -48.04
C ASN A 71 15.38 -12.29 -47.02
N ASP A 72 15.13 -13.54 -47.40
CA ASP A 72 14.62 -14.66 -46.59
C ASP A 72 15.47 -15.02 -45.35
N MET A 73 16.57 -14.31 -45.12
CA MET A 73 17.50 -14.55 -44.00
C MET A 73 16.95 -14.01 -42.66
N SER A 74 16.08 -13.00 -42.69
CA SER A 74 15.46 -12.47 -41.44
C SER A 74 14.48 -13.48 -40.81
N ALA A 75 13.78 -14.23 -41.66
CA ALA A 75 12.86 -15.31 -41.19
C ALA A 75 13.59 -16.48 -40.49
N VAL A 76 14.85 -16.75 -40.92
CA VAL A 76 15.69 -17.81 -40.30
C VAL A 76 16.29 -17.35 -38.97
N LEU A 77 16.57 -16.04 -38.80
CA LEU A 77 17.00 -15.49 -37.50
C LEU A 77 15.85 -15.43 -36.48
N GLU A 78 14.62 -15.16 -36.90
CA GLU A 78 13.42 -15.23 -36.04
C GLU A 78 13.14 -16.66 -35.53
N LEU A 79 13.44 -17.67 -36.33
CA LEU A 79 13.31 -19.09 -35.92
C LEU A 79 14.34 -19.54 -34.89
N ASN A 80 15.46 -18.82 -34.74
CA ASN A 80 16.53 -19.16 -33.81
C ASN A 80 16.48 -18.36 -32.47
N GLY A 81 15.34 -17.75 -32.12
CA GLY A 81 15.16 -17.07 -30.84
C GLY A 81 15.96 -15.76 -30.68
N GLY A 82 16.42 -15.16 -31.74
CA GLY A 82 17.12 -13.87 -31.77
C GLY A 82 16.09 -12.73 -31.76
N ILE A 83 16.01 -12.09 -30.67
CA ILE A 83 15.53 -10.75 -30.26
C ILE A 83 14.90 -9.93 -31.41
N SER A 84 13.65 -10.23 -31.78
CA SER A 84 12.80 -9.41 -32.66
C SER A 84 12.14 -8.21 -31.95
N GLY A 85 12.40 -8.05 -30.65
CA GLY A 85 11.77 -7.00 -29.79
C GLY A 85 12.55 -5.67 -29.75
N SER A 86 13.82 -5.65 -30.19
CA SER A 86 14.69 -4.49 -29.91
C SER A 86 14.29 -3.18 -30.61
N GLY A 87 13.58 -3.25 -31.73
CA GLY A 87 13.17 -2.05 -32.48
C GLY A 87 12.08 -1.26 -31.76
N VAL A 88 11.02 -1.92 -31.28
CA VAL A 88 9.87 -1.24 -30.64
C VAL A 88 10.19 -0.86 -29.20
N GLU A 89 11.03 -1.62 -28.51
CA GLU A 89 11.50 -1.28 -27.17
C GLU A 89 12.31 0.02 -27.16
N ASN A 90 13.17 0.22 -28.17
CA ASN A 90 13.90 1.47 -28.33
C ASN A 90 12.96 2.66 -28.53
N GLU A 91 11.90 2.51 -29.31
CA GLU A 91 10.91 3.57 -29.51
C GLU A 91 10.16 3.92 -28.23
N ILE A 92 9.90 2.93 -27.35
CA ILE A 92 9.35 3.18 -26.01
C ILE A 92 10.28 4.06 -25.17
N TYR A 93 11.58 3.79 -25.18
CA TYR A 93 12.57 4.61 -24.47
C TYR A 93 12.67 6.03 -25.04
N ILE A 94 12.59 6.17 -26.37
CA ILE A 94 12.59 7.49 -27.02
C ILE A 94 11.37 8.30 -26.60
N LEU A 95 10.18 7.69 -26.59
CA LEU A 95 8.94 8.32 -26.13
C LEU A 95 8.98 8.75 -24.66
N GLN A 96 9.78 8.07 -23.85
CA GLN A 96 10.02 8.43 -22.44
C GLN A 96 11.21 9.38 -22.27
N SER A 97 11.77 9.95 -23.35
CA SER A 97 12.91 10.84 -23.21
C SER A 97 12.52 12.18 -22.59
N HIS A 98 13.37 12.69 -21.71
CA HIS A 98 13.18 14.01 -21.10
C HIS A 98 13.20 15.13 -22.15
N GLN A 99 13.91 14.95 -23.26
CA GLN A 99 13.98 15.93 -24.33
C GLN A 99 12.63 16.10 -25.02
N LEU A 100 11.98 14.97 -25.38
CA LEU A 100 10.63 15.05 -25.95
C LEU A 100 9.65 15.71 -24.98
N MET A 101 9.72 15.33 -23.69
CA MET A 101 8.86 15.94 -22.69
C MET A 101 9.13 17.44 -22.55
N ARG A 102 10.39 17.87 -22.56
CA ARG A 102 10.75 19.30 -22.50
C ARG A 102 10.16 20.08 -23.68
N GLU A 103 10.17 19.49 -24.85
CA GLU A 103 9.59 20.10 -26.03
C GLU A 103 8.06 20.18 -25.95
N VAL A 104 7.42 19.10 -25.49
CA VAL A 104 5.96 19.08 -25.19
C VAL A 104 5.58 20.15 -24.20
N VAL A 105 6.33 20.25 -23.08
CA VAL A 105 6.09 21.26 -22.04
C VAL A 105 6.26 22.68 -22.58
N GLY A 106 7.31 22.92 -23.39
CA GLY A 106 7.53 24.22 -24.03
C GLY A 106 6.44 24.56 -25.02
N ARG A 107 5.97 23.61 -25.86
CA ARG A 107 4.91 23.79 -26.85
C ARG A 107 3.53 24.10 -26.24
N LEU A 108 3.25 23.43 -25.12
CA LEU A 108 1.97 23.60 -24.41
C LEU A 108 2.04 24.65 -23.29
N HIS A 109 3.18 25.30 -23.08
CA HIS A 109 3.41 26.25 -21.99
C HIS A 109 3.04 25.68 -20.59
N LEU A 110 3.41 24.43 -20.34
CA LEU A 110 3.09 23.75 -19.07
C LEU A 110 4.03 24.16 -17.93
N ASP A 111 5.03 24.97 -18.20
CA ASP A 111 5.86 25.64 -17.19
C ASP A 111 5.06 26.65 -16.37
N VAL A 112 3.89 27.11 -16.85
CA VAL A 112 2.95 27.95 -16.15
C VAL A 112 1.69 27.17 -15.83
N THR A 113 1.33 27.08 -14.55
CA THR A 113 0.13 26.39 -14.08
C THR A 113 -0.86 27.39 -13.47
N TYR A 114 -2.15 27.14 -13.70
CA TYR A 114 -3.26 27.94 -13.22
C TYR A 114 -4.13 27.08 -12.32
N GLN A 115 -4.41 27.54 -11.09
CA GLN A 115 -5.26 26.81 -10.16
C GLN A 115 -6.16 27.76 -9.37
N VAL A 116 -7.34 27.25 -9.01
CA VAL A 116 -8.29 27.96 -8.16
C VAL A 116 -8.50 27.14 -6.90
N LYS A 117 -8.47 27.84 -5.77
CA LYS A 117 -8.75 27.22 -4.49
C LYS A 117 -10.24 26.93 -4.37
N ASN A 118 -10.61 25.68 -4.40
CA ASN A 118 -11.92 25.20 -4.01
C ASN A 118 -11.93 24.99 -2.48
N TRP A 119 -13.07 24.62 -1.91
CA TRP A 119 -13.26 24.54 -0.46
C TRP A 119 -12.15 23.75 0.28
N LEU A 120 -11.72 22.60 -0.26
CA LEU A 120 -10.73 21.71 0.37
C LEU A 120 -9.53 21.32 -0.50
N HIS A 121 -9.57 21.62 -1.80
CA HIS A 121 -8.49 21.27 -2.74
C HIS A 121 -8.31 22.36 -3.79
N TYR A 122 -7.24 22.27 -4.57
CA TYR A 122 -6.99 23.17 -5.69
C TYR A 122 -7.40 22.51 -7.00
N ASP A 123 -8.23 23.19 -7.77
CA ASP A 123 -8.62 22.76 -9.10
C ASP A 123 -7.68 23.33 -10.15
N GLN A 124 -7.11 22.48 -10.98
CA GLN A 124 -6.23 22.85 -12.10
C GLN A 124 -7.06 23.29 -13.29
N LEU A 125 -6.86 24.53 -13.75
CA LEU A 125 -7.73 25.11 -14.77
C LEU A 125 -7.27 24.83 -16.21
N TYR A 126 -5.99 24.67 -16.49
CA TYR A 126 -5.40 24.49 -17.82
C TYR A 126 -6.20 25.19 -18.97
N ALA A 127 -6.96 24.42 -19.77
CA ALA A 127 -7.79 24.97 -20.85
C ALA A 127 -8.93 25.86 -20.35
N GLU A 128 -9.40 25.69 -19.10
CA GLU A 128 -10.47 26.47 -18.50
C GLU A 128 -9.98 27.74 -17.81
N SER A 129 -8.70 28.06 -17.90
CA SER A 129 -8.15 29.27 -17.27
C SER A 129 -8.80 30.51 -17.85
N PRO A 130 -9.23 31.49 -17.01
CA PRO A 130 -9.80 32.77 -17.45
C PRO A 130 -8.72 33.75 -17.92
N ILE A 131 -7.46 33.48 -17.60
CA ILE A 131 -6.31 34.33 -17.87
C ILE A 131 -5.16 33.54 -18.47
N ARG A 132 -4.31 34.23 -19.22
CA ARG A 132 -3.02 33.73 -19.69
C ARG A 132 -1.93 34.70 -19.25
N VAL A 133 -0.86 34.17 -18.67
CA VAL A 133 0.31 34.95 -18.28
C VAL A 133 1.48 34.60 -19.21
N ASN A 134 1.95 35.58 -19.96
CA ASN A 134 3.08 35.48 -20.88
C ASN A 134 4.31 36.13 -20.25
N PHE A 135 5.27 35.33 -19.83
CA PHE A 135 6.54 35.83 -19.31
C PHE A 135 7.48 36.17 -20.47
N LEU A 136 7.96 37.42 -20.52
CA LEU A 136 8.83 37.89 -21.58
C LEU A 136 10.31 37.60 -21.30
N ASP A 137 10.69 37.50 -20.04
CA ASP A 137 12.06 37.27 -19.63
C ASP A 137 12.26 35.80 -19.19
N ALA A 138 13.41 35.23 -19.55
CA ALA A 138 13.83 33.91 -19.08
C ALA A 138 14.24 34.02 -17.60
N TYR A 139 13.48 33.41 -16.71
CA TYR A 139 13.75 33.37 -15.29
C TYR A 139 13.75 31.92 -14.79
N THR A 140 14.77 31.55 -14.03
CA THR A 140 14.98 30.17 -13.58
C THR A 140 14.37 29.89 -12.19
N ALA A 141 14.14 30.95 -11.37
CA ALA A 141 13.53 30.77 -10.07
C ALA A 141 12.03 30.52 -10.17
N PRO A 142 11.43 29.68 -9.32
CA PRO A 142 9.99 29.49 -9.29
C PRO A 142 9.28 30.80 -8.91
N VAL A 143 8.24 31.14 -9.64
CA VAL A 143 7.41 32.32 -9.42
C VAL A 143 6.01 31.85 -9.10
N SER A 144 5.40 32.38 -8.04
CA SER A 144 3.98 32.20 -7.76
C SER A 144 3.30 33.53 -7.50
N MET A 145 2.11 33.71 -8.03
CA MET A 145 1.33 34.92 -7.86
C MET A 145 -0.16 34.58 -7.81
N GLU A 146 -0.92 35.42 -7.13
CA GLU A 146 -2.37 35.36 -7.10
C GLU A 146 -2.93 36.50 -7.94
N ILE A 147 -3.69 36.17 -8.97
CA ILE A 147 -4.34 37.15 -9.87
C ILE A 147 -5.84 37.07 -9.64
N LYS A 148 -6.45 38.19 -9.25
CA LYS A 148 -7.90 38.29 -9.06
C LYS A 148 -8.50 39.16 -10.14
N PRO A 149 -9.20 38.58 -11.13
CA PRO A 149 -9.91 39.35 -12.17
C PRO A 149 -10.97 40.26 -11.54
N LEU A 150 -11.01 41.54 -11.97
CA LEU A 150 -11.99 42.52 -11.58
C LEU A 150 -12.85 42.89 -12.77
N ASN A 151 -14.05 43.48 -12.53
CA ASN A 151 -14.87 44.01 -13.58
C ASN A 151 -14.18 45.22 -14.27
N GLY A 152 -14.32 45.34 -15.58
CA GLY A 152 -13.80 46.51 -16.31
C GLY A 152 -12.36 46.38 -16.81
N ASN A 153 -11.97 45.23 -17.30
CA ASN A 153 -10.67 44.95 -17.93
C ASN A 153 -9.47 45.17 -16.99
N ARG A 154 -9.67 44.93 -15.66
CA ARG A 154 -8.66 45.09 -14.65
C ARG A 154 -8.50 43.81 -13.84
N PHE A 155 -7.36 43.68 -13.22
CA PHE A 155 -7.10 42.64 -12.23
C PHE A 155 -6.26 43.15 -11.07
N LEU A 156 -6.37 42.49 -9.94
CA LEU A 156 -5.59 42.74 -8.75
C LEU A 156 -4.47 41.67 -8.68
N LEU A 157 -3.24 42.14 -8.54
CA LEU A 157 -2.09 41.25 -8.35
C LEU A 157 -1.79 41.16 -6.85
N ASN A 158 -1.87 39.94 -6.30
CA ASN A 158 -1.55 39.66 -4.90
C ASN A 158 -0.46 38.59 -4.81
N GLN A 159 0.21 38.57 -3.65
CA GLN A 159 1.10 37.47 -3.22
C GLN A 159 2.18 37.08 -4.23
N LEU A 160 2.78 38.04 -4.94
CA LEU A 160 3.91 37.72 -5.81
C LEU A 160 5.10 37.23 -4.99
N LYS A 161 5.50 35.99 -5.22
CA LYS A 161 6.63 35.31 -4.57
C LYS A 161 7.62 34.84 -5.62
N ILE A 162 8.90 34.97 -5.33
CA ILE A 162 10.00 34.50 -6.15
C ILE A 162 10.87 33.62 -5.28
N GLY A 163 10.84 32.32 -5.51
CA GLY A 163 11.43 31.37 -4.59
C GLY A 163 10.79 31.47 -3.20
N THR A 164 11.56 31.92 -2.21
CA THR A 164 11.12 32.14 -0.83
C THR A 164 10.82 33.59 -0.50
N GLU A 165 11.14 34.53 -1.38
CA GLU A 165 10.99 35.97 -1.14
C GLU A 165 9.65 36.48 -1.63
N LYS A 166 8.99 37.34 -0.84
CA LYS A 166 7.79 38.07 -1.22
C LYS A 166 8.18 39.41 -1.84
N SER A 167 7.44 39.79 -2.88
CA SER A 167 7.62 41.10 -3.53
C SER A 167 6.68 42.14 -2.96
N ASP A 168 7.08 43.43 -3.03
CA ASP A 168 6.32 44.58 -2.53
C ASP A 168 5.07 44.93 -3.40
N ASN A 169 4.79 44.21 -4.46
CA ASN A 169 3.67 44.50 -5.37
C ASN A 169 2.33 43.88 -4.90
N GLU A 170 2.09 43.75 -3.61
CA GLU A 170 0.82 43.22 -3.08
C GLU A 170 -0.32 44.25 -3.21
N GLY A 171 -1.44 43.84 -3.80
CA GLY A 171 -2.66 44.65 -3.86
C GLY A 171 -2.67 45.75 -4.91
N GLN A 172 -1.83 45.68 -5.93
CA GLN A 172 -1.84 46.62 -7.05
C GLN A 172 -2.81 46.22 -8.16
N GLU A 173 -3.56 47.21 -8.67
CA GLU A 173 -4.44 47.00 -9.82
C GLU A 173 -3.69 47.28 -11.13
N PHE A 174 -3.89 46.41 -12.10
CA PHE A 174 -3.35 46.50 -13.46
C PHE A 174 -4.44 46.29 -14.49
N LEU A 175 -4.20 46.79 -15.73
CA LEU A 175 -5.05 46.49 -16.87
C LEU A 175 -4.56 45.18 -17.56
N PHE A 176 -5.51 44.44 -18.09
CA PHE A 176 -5.14 43.30 -18.94
C PHE A 176 -4.45 43.80 -20.19
N GLY A 177 -3.37 43.09 -20.63
CA GLY A 177 -2.55 43.49 -21.77
C GLY A 177 -1.37 44.40 -21.43
N ASP A 178 -1.34 45.01 -20.23
CA ASP A 178 -0.19 45.83 -19.84
C ASP A 178 1.03 44.98 -19.48
N THR A 179 2.21 45.52 -19.81
CA THR A 179 3.48 44.91 -19.43
C THR A 179 3.82 45.29 -17.98
N ILE A 180 3.80 44.29 -17.12
CA ILE A 180 4.14 44.47 -15.71
C ILE A 180 5.61 44.20 -15.54
N ILE A 181 6.30 45.15 -14.93
CA ILE A 181 7.71 45.03 -14.54
C ILE A 181 7.78 44.74 -13.05
N SER A 182 8.29 43.56 -12.73
CA SER A 182 8.43 43.11 -11.35
C SER A 182 9.79 42.49 -11.10
N ALA A 183 10.04 42.12 -9.85
CA ALA A 183 11.24 41.33 -9.51
C ALA A 183 11.28 39.96 -10.21
N ALA A 184 10.13 39.44 -10.66
CA ALA A 184 10.01 38.20 -11.45
C ALA A 184 10.28 38.40 -12.97
N GLY A 185 10.78 39.55 -13.37
CA GLY A 185 10.90 39.94 -14.77
C GLY A 185 9.64 40.62 -15.32
N ARG A 186 9.62 40.76 -16.65
CA ARG A 186 8.49 41.34 -17.37
C ARG A 186 7.51 40.27 -17.77
N PHE A 187 6.24 40.51 -17.50
CA PHE A 187 5.17 39.60 -17.93
C PHE A 187 3.90 40.39 -18.31
N ILE A 188 3.08 39.75 -19.14
CA ILE A 188 1.80 40.30 -19.57
C ILE A 188 0.72 39.33 -19.11
N VAL A 189 -0.35 39.86 -18.55
CA VAL A 189 -1.57 39.10 -18.21
C VAL A 189 -2.64 39.43 -19.25
N GLU A 190 -3.07 38.42 -19.97
CA GLU A 190 -4.13 38.52 -20.96
C GLU A 190 -5.40 37.88 -20.40
N ASP A 191 -6.55 38.49 -20.67
CA ASP A 191 -7.86 37.92 -20.36
C ASP A 191 -8.31 36.99 -21.49
N ILE A 192 -9.11 35.98 -21.12
CA ILE A 192 -9.81 35.12 -22.10
C ILE A 192 -11.30 35.50 -22.01
N PRO A 193 -11.81 36.30 -22.97
CA PRO A 193 -13.13 36.93 -22.88
C PRO A 193 -14.29 35.97 -22.60
N ASP A 194 -14.25 34.78 -23.20
CA ASP A 194 -15.32 33.77 -23.06
C ASP A 194 -15.34 33.11 -21.67
N LYS A 195 -14.28 33.22 -20.90
CA LYS A 195 -14.12 32.49 -19.62
C LYS A 195 -14.04 33.42 -18.42
N ILE A 196 -13.52 34.62 -18.58
CA ILE A 196 -13.24 35.55 -17.48
C ILE A 196 -14.49 35.92 -16.69
N SER A 197 -15.65 35.96 -17.33
CA SER A 197 -16.92 36.35 -16.69
C SER A 197 -17.31 35.44 -15.52
N ALA A 198 -16.96 34.15 -15.57
CA ALA A 198 -17.23 33.18 -14.52
C ALA A 198 -16.27 33.28 -13.30
N TYR A 199 -15.17 34.02 -13.48
CA TYR A 199 -14.12 34.11 -12.46
C TYR A 199 -13.91 35.50 -11.89
N TYR A 200 -14.84 36.45 -12.14
CA TYR A 200 -14.78 37.77 -11.51
C TYR A 200 -14.76 37.62 -9.97
N ASN A 201 -13.81 38.30 -9.35
CA ASN A 201 -13.54 38.27 -7.92
C ASN A 201 -13.07 36.91 -7.38
N VAL A 202 -12.82 35.91 -8.22
CA VAL A 202 -12.23 34.62 -7.82
C VAL A 202 -10.72 34.70 -8.00
N PRO A 203 -9.92 34.48 -6.94
CA PRO A 203 -8.46 34.47 -7.05
C PRO A 203 -7.98 33.25 -7.82
N VAL A 204 -7.18 33.49 -8.85
CA VAL A 204 -6.48 32.46 -9.64
C VAL A 204 -5.01 32.47 -9.22
N GLU A 205 -4.54 31.39 -8.68
CA GLU A 205 -3.12 31.20 -8.37
C GLU A 205 -2.39 30.76 -9.64
N VAL A 206 -1.37 31.52 -10.00
CA VAL A 206 -0.51 31.26 -11.15
C VAL A 206 0.87 30.92 -10.63
N SER A 207 1.38 29.77 -11.04
CA SER A 207 2.71 29.32 -10.67
C SER A 207 3.53 29.00 -11.92
N ARG A 208 4.73 29.56 -12.00
CA ARG A 208 5.72 29.25 -13.04
C ARG A 208 6.92 28.55 -12.43
N ILE A 209 7.37 27.51 -13.08
CA ILE A 209 8.59 26.77 -12.73
C ILE A 209 9.52 26.68 -13.92
N ASP A 210 10.79 26.38 -13.68
CA ASP A 210 11.75 26.15 -14.77
C ASP A 210 11.28 25.02 -15.71
N LEU A 211 11.55 25.21 -17.00
CA LEU A 211 11.12 24.29 -18.07
C LEU A 211 11.61 22.85 -17.85
N ASN A 212 12.84 22.67 -17.37
CA ASN A 212 13.38 21.34 -17.10
C ASN A 212 12.68 20.70 -15.87
N THR A 213 12.41 21.51 -14.86
CA THR A 213 11.65 21.06 -13.67
C THR A 213 10.24 20.66 -14.06
N ALA A 214 9.57 21.46 -14.89
CA ALA A 214 8.25 21.13 -15.41
C ALA A 214 8.29 19.83 -16.24
N ALA A 215 9.27 19.68 -17.13
CA ALA A 215 9.45 18.47 -17.91
C ALA A 215 9.62 17.23 -17.04
N ASN A 216 10.39 17.30 -15.95
CA ASN A 216 10.55 16.19 -15.01
C ASN A 216 9.24 15.83 -14.30
N ILE A 217 8.45 16.82 -13.92
CA ILE A 217 7.14 16.59 -13.28
C ILE A 217 6.19 15.88 -14.26
N TYR A 218 6.02 16.43 -15.46
CA TYR A 218 5.08 15.86 -16.44
C TYR A 218 5.57 14.52 -17.02
N HIS A 219 6.89 14.31 -17.10
CA HIS A 219 7.45 13.01 -17.43
C HIS A 219 6.98 11.90 -16.47
N SER A 220 6.88 12.20 -15.18
CA SER A 220 6.39 11.24 -14.19
C SER A 220 4.90 10.88 -14.34
N PHE A 221 4.13 11.69 -15.06
CA PHE A 221 2.70 11.46 -15.33
C PHE A 221 2.47 10.53 -16.52
N ILE A 222 3.53 10.26 -17.30
CA ILE A 222 3.46 9.44 -18.51
C ILE A 222 4.06 8.07 -18.24
N SER A 223 3.39 7.06 -18.76
CA SER A 223 3.91 5.70 -18.82
C SER A 223 3.63 5.11 -20.20
N THR A 224 4.65 4.49 -20.79
CA THR A 224 4.56 3.83 -22.08
C THR A 224 4.77 2.34 -21.90
N SER A 225 4.02 1.53 -22.64
CA SER A 225 4.14 0.08 -22.63
C SER A 225 3.68 -0.51 -23.96
N LEU A 226 4.08 -1.74 -24.25
CA LEU A 226 3.48 -2.49 -25.35
C LEU A 226 2.01 -2.82 -25.00
N ALA A 227 1.12 -2.72 -25.98
CA ALA A 227 -0.28 -3.09 -25.82
C ALA A 227 -0.49 -4.62 -25.69
N GLY A 228 0.54 -5.43 -26.01
CA GLY A 228 0.57 -6.89 -25.86
C GLY A 228 1.96 -7.44 -26.10
N GLU A 229 2.23 -8.67 -25.61
CA GLU A 229 3.58 -9.29 -25.61
C GLU A 229 4.22 -9.51 -27.00
N ARG A 230 3.44 -9.48 -28.08
CA ARG A 230 3.92 -9.75 -29.46
C ARG A 230 3.33 -8.75 -30.45
N THR A 231 3.16 -7.51 -30.06
CA THR A 231 2.59 -6.47 -30.92
C THR A 231 3.58 -5.31 -31.09
N THR A 232 3.46 -4.63 -32.20
CA THR A 232 4.16 -3.35 -32.44
C THR A 232 3.29 -2.15 -32.03
N LEU A 233 2.21 -2.40 -31.27
CA LEU A 233 1.34 -1.37 -30.72
C LEU A 233 1.92 -0.85 -29.42
N VAL A 234 2.16 0.44 -29.36
CA VAL A 234 2.62 1.14 -28.16
C VAL A 234 1.43 1.88 -27.56
N GLN A 235 1.18 1.61 -26.29
CA GLN A 235 0.20 2.33 -25.50
C GLN A 235 0.90 3.35 -24.64
N ILE A 236 0.45 4.60 -24.74
CA ILE A 236 0.94 5.73 -23.94
C ILE A 236 -0.17 6.13 -23.00
N ASN A 237 0.13 6.17 -21.70
CA ASN A 237 -0.83 6.56 -20.67
C ASN A 237 -0.36 7.85 -20.02
N CYS A 238 -1.28 8.76 -19.77
CA CYS A 238 -1.07 9.97 -18.97
C CYS A 238 -2.06 9.98 -17.81
N VAL A 239 -1.56 10.25 -16.60
CA VAL A 239 -2.38 10.38 -15.40
C VAL A 239 -2.27 11.80 -14.89
N ASP A 240 -3.34 12.57 -14.98
CA ASP A 240 -3.36 13.98 -14.63
C ASP A 240 -4.67 14.35 -13.88
N SER A 241 -4.64 15.44 -13.16
CA SER A 241 -5.83 16.03 -12.50
C SER A 241 -6.77 16.70 -13.47
N ASN A 242 -6.28 17.10 -14.66
CA ASN A 242 -7.09 17.75 -15.70
C ASN A 242 -7.13 16.88 -16.96
N ILE A 243 -8.35 16.55 -17.39
CA ILE A 243 -8.59 15.66 -18.54
C ILE A 243 -8.06 16.28 -19.83
N SER A 244 -8.40 17.56 -20.09
CA SER A 244 -8.01 18.27 -21.31
C SER A 244 -6.49 18.42 -21.40
N ARG A 245 -5.82 18.63 -20.27
CA ARG A 245 -4.35 18.71 -20.21
C ARG A 245 -3.71 17.35 -20.51
N ALA A 246 -4.21 16.27 -19.93
CA ALA A 246 -3.73 14.92 -20.22
C ALA A 246 -3.85 14.56 -21.71
N GLU A 247 -4.98 14.91 -22.34
CA GLU A 247 -5.19 14.70 -23.78
C GLU A 247 -4.28 15.58 -24.63
N ALA A 248 -4.08 16.84 -24.25
CA ALA A 248 -3.20 17.76 -24.93
C ALA A 248 -1.73 17.28 -24.86
N ILE A 249 -1.29 16.80 -23.70
CA ILE A 249 0.06 16.24 -23.49
C ILE A 249 0.29 15.02 -24.39
N LEU A 250 -0.67 14.08 -24.42
CA LEU A 250 -0.56 12.89 -25.25
C LEU A 250 -0.54 13.23 -26.75
N ASN A 251 -1.39 14.13 -27.20
CA ASN A 251 -1.40 14.59 -28.59
C ASN A 251 -0.08 15.28 -28.94
N ALA A 252 0.35 16.25 -28.14
CA ALA A 252 1.59 16.96 -28.35
C ALA A 252 2.81 16.01 -28.34
N LEU A 253 2.83 15.02 -27.44
CA LEU A 253 3.89 14.02 -27.39
C LEU A 253 3.98 13.20 -28.69
N ILE A 254 2.83 12.77 -29.20
CA ILE A 254 2.75 12.03 -30.47
C ILE A 254 3.21 12.91 -31.63
N ASP A 255 2.81 14.19 -31.64
CA ASP A 255 3.16 15.13 -32.71
C ASP A 255 4.65 15.48 -32.69
N VAL A 256 5.20 15.81 -31.52
CA VAL A 256 6.64 16.07 -31.35
C VAL A 256 7.46 14.84 -31.73
N TYR A 257 7.03 13.66 -31.31
CA TYR A 257 7.70 12.42 -31.68
C TYR A 257 7.65 12.17 -33.20
N ARG A 258 6.50 12.43 -33.86
CA ARG A 258 6.35 12.35 -35.31
C ARG A 258 7.27 13.32 -36.01
N GLU A 259 7.31 14.57 -35.56
CA GLU A 259 8.20 15.60 -36.11
C GLU A 259 9.68 15.19 -35.99
N THR A 260 10.08 14.67 -34.83
CA THR A 260 11.43 14.20 -34.58
C THR A 260 11.85 13.07 -35.53
N ILE A 261 10.96 12.07 -35.76
CA ILE A 261 11.23 10.98 -36.71
C ILE A 261 11.43 11.55 -38.14
N ILE A 262 10.57 12.47 -38.53
CA ILE A 262 10.68 13.10 -39.86
C ILE A 262 11.98 13.90 -39.98
N GLU A 263 12.35 14.65 -38.95
CA GLU A 263 13.59 15.43 -38.92
C GLU A 263 14.82 14.52 -39.00
N ASP A 264 14.85 13.42 -38.26
CA ASP A 264 15.97 12.46 -38.32
C ASP A 264 16.10 11.82 -39.69
N LYS A 265 14.99 11.40 -40.31
CA LYS A 265 15.01 10.86 -41.68
C LYS A 265 15.49 11.89 -42.69
N ASN A 266 14.99 13.12 -42.58
CA ASN A 266 15.41 14.21 -43.42
C ASN A 266 16.91 14.53 -43.26
N ARG A 267 17.44 14.45 -42.06
CA ARG A 267 18.85 14.66 -41.75
C ARG A 267 19.72 13.61 -42.39
N ILE A 268 19.33 12.33 -42.33
CA ILE A 268 20.04 11.23 -43.03
C ILE A 268 19.98 11.42 -44.54
N ALA A 269 18.78 11.70 -45.08
CA ALA A 269 18.60 11.88 -46.52
C ALA A 269 19.35 13.12 -47.03
N THR A 270 19.40 14.20 -46.27
CA THR A 270 20.21 15.41 -46.61
C THR A 270 21.69 15.13 -46.60
N SER A 271 22.20 14.37 -45.59
CA SER A 271 23.59 13.95 -45.54
C SER A 271 23.96 13.06 -46.75
N THR A 272 23.04 12.13 -47.08
CA THR A 272 23.19 11.25 -48.26
C THR A 272 23.17 12.06 -49.56
N ALA A 273 22.26 13.03 -49.70
CA ALA A 273 22.22 13.93 -50.88
C ALA A 273 23.52 14.70 -51.07
N LYS A 274 24.05 15.25 -49.97
CA LYS A 274 25.35 15.96 -50.02
C LYS A 274 26.47 15.06 -50.52
N PHE A 275 26.58 13.86 -49.94
CA PHE A 275 27.58 12.86 -50.39
C PHE A 275 27.41 12.49 -51.85
N ILE A 276 26.20 12.21 -52.33
CA ILE A 276 25.93 11.84 -53.71
C ILE A 276 26.31 13.00 -54.67
N ASN A 277 25.91 14.24 -54.34
CA ASN A 277 26.21 15.42 -55.16
C ASN A 277 27.72 15.64 -55.29
N GLU A 278 28.47 15.56 -54.18
CA GLU A 278 29.94 15.64 -54.21
C GLU A 278 30.56 14.54 -55.11
N ARG A 279 30.02 13.32 -55.04
CA ARG A 279 30.49 12.20 -55.87
C ARG A 279 30.12 12.37 -57.34
N VAL A 280 28.93 12.85 -57.67
CA VAL A 280 28.47 13.15 -59.03
C VAL A 280 29.40 14.18 -59.67
N GLU A 281 29.77 15.25 -58.96
CA GLU A 281 30.68 16.29 -59.44
C GLU A 281 32.06 15.71 -59.77
N ILE A 282 32.62 14.90 -58.84
CA ILE A 282 33.92 14.24 -59.08
C ILE A 282 33.84 13.31 -60.25
N ILE A 283 32.86 12.44 -60.37
CA ILE A 283 32.71 11.48 -61.45
C ILE A 283 32.45 12.17 -62.81
N SER A 284 31.66 13.24 -62.83
CA SER A 284 31.38 14.04 -64.01
C SER A 284 32.68 14.60 -64.57
N LYS A 285 33.59 15.15 -63.73
CA LYS A 285 34.90 15.62 -64.12
C LYS A 285 35.80 14.50 -64.67
N GLU A 286 35.86 13.37 -63.88
CA GLU A 286 36.64 12.21 -64.30
C GLU A 286 36.13 11.60 -65.62
N LEU A 287 34.83 11.60 -65.90
CA LEU A 287 34.24 11.15 -67.18
C LEU A 287 34.63 12.07 -68.29
N GLY A 288 34.55 13.39 -68.10
CA GLY A 288 34.98 14.39 -69.07
C GLY A 288 36.46 14.26 -69.41
N ASP A 289 37.32 13.97 -68.40
CA ASP A 289 38.78 13.75 -68.68
C ASP A 289 38.99 12.50 -69.50
N VAL A 290 38.32 11.40 -69.31
CA VAL A 290 38.39 10.15 -70.08
C VAL A 290 37.84 10.34 -71.50
N GLU A 291 36.74 11.09 -71.66
CA GLU A 291 36.14 11.41 -72.95
C GLU A 291 37.11 12.26 -73.81
N ASN A 292 37.79 13.22 -73.19
CA ASN A 292 38.84 14.01 -73.84
C ASN A 292 40.00 13.11 -74.22
N GLU A 293 40.47 12.22 -73.30
CA GLU A 293 41.54 11.27 -73.60
C GLU A 293 41.18 10.35 -74.77
N LEU A 294 39.95 9.86 -74.87
CA LEU A 294 39.47 9.03 -75.97
C LEU A 294 39.44 9.81 -77.28
N THR A 295 38.97 11.06 -77.18
CA THR A 295 38.90 11.94 -78.34
C THR A 295 40.32 12.25 -78.92
N ASP A 296 41.24 12.63 -78.00
CA ASP A 296 42.69 12.88 -78.41
C ASP A 296 43.33 11.61 -78.94
N PHE A 297 43.05 10.45 -78.35
CA PHE A 297 43.57 9.18 -78.84
C PHE A 297 43.08 8.87 -80.26
N LYS A 298 41.77 9.04 -80.53
CA LYS A 298 41.12 8.86 -81.83
C LYS A 298 41.69 9.82 -82.85
N GLN A 299 41.90 11.12 -82.50
CA GLN A 299 42.51 12.14 -83.41
C GLN A 299 43.97 11.83 -83.79
N LYS A 300 44.82 11.53 -82.79
CA LYS A 300 46.22 11.21 -82.97
C LYS A 300 46.50 9.99 -83.89
N ASN A 301 45.63 8.98 -83.78
CA ASN A 301 45.78 7.70 -84.49
C ASN A 301 44.95 7.61 -85.77
N ARG A 302 44.20 8.69 -86.16
CA ARG A 302 43.34 8.77 -87.37
C ARG A 302 42.37 7.59 -87.52
N ILE A 303 41.78 7.12 -86.36
CA ILE A 303 40.86 5.98 -86.31
C ILE A 303 39.46 6.51 -86.59
N VAL A 304 38.84 6.21 -87.71
CA VAL A 304 37.53 6.75 -88.08
C VAL A 304 36.38 5.77 -87.71
N SER A 305 36.62 4.45 -87.70
CA SER A 305 35.65 3.45 -87.17
C SER A 305 36.37 2.10 -86.92
N ILE A 306 35.95 1.47 -85.80
CA ILE A 306 36.43 0.17 -85.33
C ILE A 306 35.37 -0.92 -85.64
N ASP A 307 34.51 -0.71 -86.65
CA ASP A 307 33.17 -1.34 -86.63
C ASP A 307 32.96 -2.61 -87.41
N ALA A 308 33.93 -3.18 -88.14
CA ALA A 308 33.51 -4.34 -88.98
C ALA A 308 33.98 -5.72 -88.53
N ALA A 309 35.12 -5.86 -87.85
CA ALA A 309 35.56 -7.17 -87.33
C ALA A 309 35.20 -7.45 -85.86
N ALA A 310 34.83 -6.41 -85.14
CA ALA A 310 34.55 -6.50 -83.65
C ALA A 310 33.18 -6.97 -83.32
N THR A 311 32.18 -6.84 -84.21
CA THR A 311 30.77 -7.02 -83.86
C THR A 311 30.38 -8.44 -83.40
N GLN A 312 31.08 -9.45 -83.94
CA GLN A 312 30.77 -10.86 -83.58
C GLN A 312 31.43 -11.27 -82.26
N PHE A 313 32.61 -10.73 -81.93
CA PHE A 313 33.29 -10.95 -80.66
C PHE A 313 32.78 -10.02 -79.57
N MET A 314 32.21 -8.90 -79.96
CA MET A 314 31.57 -7.98 -78.98
C MET A 314 30.36 -8.55 -78.26
N SER A 315 29.56 -9.43 -78.89
CA SER A 315 28.38 -9.98 -78.24
C SER A 315 28.71 -10.97 -77.12
N GLU A 316 29.82 -11.72 -77.28
CA GLU A 316 30.21 -12.69 -76.19
C GLU A 316 31.10 -11.96 -75.17
N SER A 317 31.87 -11.00 -75.54
CA SER A 317 32.65 -10.12 -74.69
C SER A 317 31.78 -9.08 -73.95
N SER A 318 30.64 -8.71 -74.53
CA SER A 318 29.70 -7.72 -73.95
C SER A 318 29.13 -8.17 -72.60
N LYS A 319 28.71 -9.41 -72.47
CA LYS A 319 28.19 -9.92 -71.18
C LYS A 319 29.23 -9.95 -70.06
N MET A 320 30.51 -10.36 -70.44
CA MET A 320 31.59 -10.35 -69.46
C MET A 320 32.04 -8.92 -69.13
N ARG A 321 31.98 -8.02 -70.11
CA ARG A 321 32.21 -6.60 -69.88
C ARG A 321 31.21 -5.95 -69.00
N ASP A 322 29.94 -6.26 -69.20
CA ASP A 322 28.83 -5.75 -68.34
C ASP A 322 28.98 -6.23 -66.88
N GLU A 323 29.35 -7.50 -66.67
CA GLU A 323 29.65 -8.04 -65.35
C GLU A 323 30.87 -7.34 -64.72
N LEU A 324 31.94 -7.08 -65.51
CA LEU A 324 33.11 -6.43 -65.01
C LEU A 324 32.87 -4.95 -64.68
N VAL A 325 32.08 -4.25 -65.49
CA VAL A 325 31.64 -2.87 -65.25
C VAL A 325 30.79 -2.81 -63.98
N GLN A 326 29.90 -3.75 -63.80
CA GLN A 326 29.05 -3.86 -62.56
C GLN A 326 29.95 -4.04 -61.34
N LEU A 327 30.89 -5.01 -61.35
CA LEU A 327 31.78 -5.28 -60.22
C LEU A 327 32.73 -4.09 -59.91
N GLU A 328 33.23 -3.37 -60.96
CA GLU A 328 34.08 -2.17 -60.82
C GLU A 328 33.27 -0.99 -60.26
N THR A 329 32.01 -0.87 -60.64
CA THR A 329 31.06 0.11 -60.07
C THR A 329 30.78 -0.16 -58.59
N GLU A 330 30.46 -1.41 -58.25
CA GLU A 330 30.27 -1.82 -56.87
C GLU A 330 31.50 -1.58 -56.00
N TYR A 331 32.69 -1.93 -56.53
CA TYR A 331 33.98 -1.69 -55.87
C TYR A 331 34.26 -0.19 -55.67
N ALA A 332 33.97 0.63 -56.66
CA ALA A 332 34.20 2.08 -56.60
C ALA A 332 33.28 2.73 -55.51
N ILE A 333 32.02 2.27 -55.45
CA ILE A 333 31.07 2.72 -54.45
C ILE A 333 31.51 2.29 -53.04
N ALA A 334 31.83 0.99 -52.87
CA ALA A 334 32.27 0.45 -51.59
C ALA A 334 33.55 1.14 -51.08
N ARG A 335 34.49 1.43 -51.97
CA ARG A 335 35.74 2.18 -51.68
C ARG A 335 35.46 3.64 -51.30
N ALA A 336 34.45 4.27 -51.90
CA ALA A 336 34.05 5.62 -51.51
C ALA A 336 33.48 5.66 -50.10
N VAL A 337 32.67 4.67 -49.73
CA VAL A 337 32.11 4.53 -48.36
C VAL A 337 33.23 4.19 -47.35
N GLU A 338 34.20 3.31 -47.73
CA GLU A 338 35.34 2.98 -46.86
C GLU A 338 36.19 4.22 -46.55
N ARG A 339 36.47 5.07 -47.55
CA ARG A 339 37.19 6.33 -47.31
C ARG A 339 36.41 7.24 -46.35
N TYR A 340 35.13 7.35 -46.56
CA TYR A 340 34.26 8.14 -45.66
C TYR A 340 34.30 7.61 -44.22
N LEU A 341 34.34 6.29 -44.05
CA LEU A 341 34.45 5.64 -42.73
C LEU A 341 35.82 5.83 -42.08
N THR A 342 36.90 5.87 -42.86
CA THR A 342 38.27 5.99 -42.34
C THR A 342 38.69 7.42 -42.08
N ASP A 343 37.97 8.40 -42.63
CA ASP A 343 38.25 9.80 -42.40
C ASP A 343 37.86 10.24 -40.99
N ASN A 344 38.80 10.80 -40.25
CA ASN A 344 38.60 11.27 -38.88
C ASN A 344 37.68 12.48 -38.79
N GLU A 345 37.60 13.31 -39.84
CA GLU A 345 36.65 14.44 -39.86
C GLU A 345 35.18 14.00 -39.84
N HIS A 346 34.91 12.78 -40.33
CA HIS A 346 33.56 12.19 -40.35
C HIS A 346 33.29 11.21 -39.19
N SER A 347 34.14 11.19 -38.15
CA SER A 347 34.02 10.19 -37.04
C SER A 347 32.74 10.29 -36.21
N LYS A 348 32.10 11.45 -36.18
CA LYS A 348 30.85 11.73 -35.50
C LYS A 348 29.75 12.22 -36.44
N GLN A 349 29.79 11.82 -37.70
CA GLN A 349 28.76 12.18 -38.67
C GLN A 349 27.97 10.95 -39.13
N LEU A 350 26.78 11.20 -39.61
CA LEU A 350 25.90 10.15 -40.16
C LEU A 350 26.57 9.54 -41.41
N ILE A 351 26.65 8.23 -41.45
CA ILE A 351 27.17 7.50 -42.62
C ILE A 351 26.09 7.50 -43.69
N PRO A 352 26.42 7.94 -44.92
CA PRO A 352 25.48 7.93 -46.03
C PRO A 352 24.94 6.54 -46.31
N ASN A 353 23.64 6.41 -46.44
CA ASN A 353 23.02 5.12 -46.77
C ASN A 353 23.00 4.93 -48.28
N VAL A 354 24.07 4.37 -48.81
CA VAL A 354 24.21 4.13 -50.25
C VAL A 354 23.78 2.69 -50.56
N SER A 355 22.62 2.52 -51.11
CA SER A 355 22.05 1.21 -51.48
C SER A 355 22.76 0.52 -52.67
N GLY A 356 23.98 0.92 -52.98
CA GLY A 356 24.79 0.33 -54.02
C GLY A 356 25.86 -0.66 -53.55
N VAL A 357 25.97 -0.83 -52.25
CA VAL A 357 26.77 -1.90 -51.65
C VAL A 357 25.89 -3.15 -51.62
N GLY A 358 26.22 -4.15 -52.42
CA GLY A 358 25.40 -5.37 -52.59
C GLY A 358 25.32 -6.29 -51.34
N ASP A 359 25.91 -5.87 -50.22
CA ASP A 359 25.86 -6.63 -48.96
C ASP A 359 24.85 -6.02 -47.97
N SER A 360 23.76 -6.78 -47.75
CA SER A 360 22.71 -6.39 -46.82
C SER A 360 23.21 -6.31 -45.37
N GLY A 361 24.22 -7.08 -45.00
CA GLY A 361 24.85 -7.03 -43.69
C GLY A 361 25.49 -5.68 -43.41
N LEU A 362 26.23 -5.15 -44.35
CA LEU A 362 26.85 -3.83 -44.27
C LEU A 362 25.81 -2.71 -44.21
N GLN A 363 24.75 -2.79 -45.02
CA GLN A 363 23.66 -1.82 -44.98
C GLN A 363 22.99 -1.76 -43.61
N ASN A 364 22.76 -2.93 -42.98
CA ASN A 364 22.18 -3.01 -41.62
C ASN A 364 23.15 -2.39 -40.61
N GLN A 365 24.46 -2.68 -40.70
CA GLN A 365 25.42 -2.09 -39.76
C GLN A 365 25.49 -0.56 -39.90
N ILE A 366 25.43 -0.01 -41.11
CA ILE A 366 25.38 1.44 -41.37
C ILE A 366 24.10 2.04 -40.70
N THR A 367 22.97 1.40 -40.89
CA THR A 367 21.72 1.86 -40.26
C THR A 367 21.83 1.85 -38.75
N THR A 368 22.32 0.75 -38.16
CA THR A 368 22.51 0.64 -36.71
C THR A 368 23.46 1.71 -36.17
N TYR A 369 24.57 1.98 -36.88
CA TYR A 369 25.48 3.05 -36.50
C TYR A 369 24.76 4.41 -36.46
N ASN A 370 24.02 4.75 -37.53
CA ASN A 370 23.30 6.00 -37.63
C ASN A 370 22.23 6.15 -36.54
N GLU A 371 21.51 5.07 -36.23
CA GLU A 371 20.52 5.04 -35.13
C GLU A 371 21.17 5.30 -33.76
N ILE A 372 22.28 4.61 -33.47
CA ILE A 372 23.02 4.81 -32.21
C ILE A 372 23.58 6.23 -32.12
N LEU A 373 24.08 6.78 -33.22
CA LEU A 373 24.62 8.15 -33.28
C LEU A 373 23.51 9.17 -32.95
N LEU A 374 22.33 9.04 -33.55
CA LEU A 374 21.19 9.91 -33.28
C LEU A 374 20.73 9.80 -31.83
N GLN A 375 20.69 8.59 -31.26
CA GLN A 375 20.40 8.38 -29.85
C GLN A 375 21.43 9.06 -28.94
N ARG A 376 22.71 8.92 -29.27
CA ARG A 376 23.82 9.56 -28.54
C ARG A 376 23.70 11.09 -28.55
N GLU A 377 23.41 11.68 -29.69
CA GLU A 377 23.27 13.13 -29.82
C GLU A 377 22.10 13.67 -29.00
N ARG A 378 20.95 12.98 -29.04
CA ARG A 378 19.77 13.32 -28.20
C ARG A 378 20.10 13.25 -26.71
N LEU A 379 20.80 12.19 -26.31
CA LEU A 379 21.15 12.02 -24.90
C LEU A 379 22.19 13.06 -24.46
N ALA A 380 23.17 13.35 -25.27
CA ALA A 380 24.18 14.36 -24.98
C ALA A 380 23.61 15.78 -24.90
N ALA A 381 22.62 16.11 -25.72
CA ALA A 381 21.93 17.39 -25.67
C ALA A 381 21.15 17.59 -24.33
N ASN A 382 20.67 16.52 -23.72
CA ASN A 382 19.89 16.58 -22.47
C ASN A 382 20.73 16.49 -21.20
N SER A 383 21.77 15.67 -21.21
CA SER A 383 22.48 15.29 -19.98
C SER A 383 23.96 15.66 -19.99
N GLY A 384 24.41 16.27 -21.08
CA GLY A 384 25.82 16.66 -21.32
C GLY A 384 26.73 15.48 -21.67
N GLU A 385 27.89 15.83 -22.29
CA GLU A 385 28.88 14.86 -22.79
C GLU A 385 29.48 13.94 -21.70
N ASN A 386 29.43 14.33 -20.44
CA ASN A 386 30.03 13.56 -19.33
C ASN A 386 29.11 12.51 -18.70
N ASN A 387 27.90 12.37 -19.19
CA ASN A 387 26.97 11.37 -18.68
C ASN A 387 27.49 9.94 -18.93
N PRO A 388 27.46 9.02 -17.98
CA PRO A 388 27.87 7.62 -18.17
C PRO A 388 27.19 6.94 -19.35
N LEU A 389 25.90 7.18 -19.56
CA LEU A 389 25.13 6.61 -20.68
C LEU A 389 25.60 7.15 -22.05
N VAL A 390 26.02 8.43 -22.14
CA VAL A 390 26.60 9.00 -23.34
C VAL A 390 27.93 8.32 -23.67
N LYS A 391 28.76 8.08 -22.64
CA LYS A 391 30.02 7.34 -22.79
C LYS A 391 29.82 5.89 -23.20
N ASP A 392 28.80 5.23 -22.72
CA ASP A 392 28.43 3.87 -23.14
C ASP A 392 28.01 3.85 -24.63
N LEU A 393 27.23 4.83 -25.07
CA LEU A 393 26.86 4.96 -26.47
C LEU A 393 28.09 5.32 -27.35
N ASP A 394 28.99 6.15 -26.85
CA ASP A 394 30.27 6.44 -27.54
C ASP A 394 31.13 5.17 -27.70
N ASN A 395 31.20 4.33 -26.66
CA ASN A 395 31.90 3.03 -26.74
C ASN A 395 31.22 2.08 -27.72
N ASN A 396 29.90 2.02 -27.74
CA ASN A 396 29.12 1.21 -28.66
C ASN A 396 29.32 1.71 -30.11
N LEU A 397 29.27 3.01 -30.33
CA LEU A 397 29.56 3.61 -31.66
C LEU A 397 30.94 3.26 -32.14
N ALA A 398 31.96 3.36 -31.27
CA ALA A 398 33.34 2.98 -31.62
C ALA A 398 33.43 1.49 -31.99
N ALA A 399 32.77 0.61 -31.22
CA ALA A 399 32.74 -0.83 -31.49
C ALA A 399 32.03 -1.14 -32.83
N VAL A 400 30.86 -0.54 -33.07
CA VAL A 400 30.14 -0.72 -34.35
C VAL A 400 30.94 -0.19 -35.53
N ARG A 401 31.61 0.97 -35.39
CA ARG A 401 32.48 1.55 -36.43
C ARG A 401 33.65 0.63 -36.76
N VAL A 402 34.32 0.07 -35.75
CA VAL A 402 35.41 -0.91 -35.96
C VAL A 402 34.89 -2.14 -36.68
N ASN A 403 33.75 -2.70 -36.28
CA ASN A 403 33.15 -3.85 -36.94
C ASN A 403 32.74 -3.53 -38.39
N LEU A 404 32.14 -2.35 -38.61
CA LEU A 404 31.72 -1.89 -39.92
C LEU A 404 32.92 -1.71 -40.85
N THR A 405 34.04 -1.11 -40.37
CA THR A 405 35.27 -0.97 -41.12
C THR A 405 35.85 -2.34 -41.48
N ALA A 406 35.91 -3.26 -40.53
CA ALA A 406 36.38 -4.63 -40.78
C ALA A 406 35.50 -5.39 -41.79
N SER A 407 34.16 -5.22 -41.69
CA SER A 407 33.22 -5.81 -42.64
C SER A 407 33.37 -5.20 -44.03
N MET A 408 33.61 -3.88 -44.15
CA MET A 408 33.86 -3.18 -45.40
C MET A 408 35.17 -3.65 -46.05
N ASP A 409 36.23 -3.80 -45.26
CA ASP A 409 37.50 -4.34 -45.74
C ASP A 409 37.36 -5.76 -46.27
N SER A 410 36.61 -6.62 -45.58
CA SER A 410 36.30 -7.98 -46.04
C SER A 410 35.52 -7.98 -47.35
N TYR A 411 34.49 -7.11 -47.43
CA TYR A 411 33.69 -6.95 -48.65
C TYR A 411 34.54 -6.45 -49.83
N LEU A 412 35.36 -5.40 -49.62
CA LEU A 412 36.29 -4.90 -50.61
C LEU A 412 37.30 -5.97 -51.06
N SER A 413 37.77 -6.80 -50.12
CA SER A 413 38.66 -7.92 -50.44
C SER A 413 37.97 -8.96 -51.33
N THR A 414 36.70 -9.26 -51.04
CA THR A 414 35.85 -10.16 -51.83
C THR A 414 35.60 -9.58 -53.23
N LEU A 415 35.29 -8.30 -53.35
CA LEU A 415 35.13 -7.63 -54.63
C LEU A 415 36.47 -7.60 -55.47
N ARG A 416 37.57 -7.36 -54.76
CA ARG A 416 38.93 -7.43 -55.43
C ARG A 416 39.18 -8.84 -55.99
N LEU A 417 38.85 -9.87 -55.27
CA LEU A 417 38.96 -11.26 -55.69
C LEU A 417 38.10 -11.53 -56.95
N LYS A 418 36.78 -11.13 -56.85
CA LYS A 418 35.85 -11.25 -57.98
C LYS A 418 36.37 -10.50 -59.24
N LEU A 419 36.79 -9.25 -59.04
CA LEU A 419 37.37 -8.42 -60.08
C LEU A 419 38.65 -9.05 -60.74
N ARG A 420 39.51 -9.62 -59.85
CA ARG A 420 40.70 -10.31 -60.35
C ARG A 420 40.32 -11.50 -61.24
N LYS A 421 39.40 -12.32 -60.81
CA LYS A 421 38.87 -13.46 -61.57
C LYS A 421 38.22 -13.02 -62.88
N ALA A 422 37.35 -11.98 -62.81
CA ALA A 422 36.65 -11.48 -63.98
C ALA A 422 37.67 -10.93 -65.02
N ARG A 423 38.70 -10.18 -64.54
CA ARG A 423 39.82 -9.68 -65.42
C ARG A 423 40.69 -10.80 -65.98
N GLU A 424 40.93 -11.85 -65.19
CA GLU A 424 41.70 -13.01 -65.70
C GLU A 424 40.93 -13.76 -66.78
N VAL A 425 39.63 -13.96 -66.65
CA VAL A 425 38.79 -14.55 -67.69
C VAL A 425 38.73 -13.65 -68.93
N GLU A 426 38.57 -12.33 -68.73
CA GLU A 426 38.63 -11.34 -69.84
C GLU A 426 39.97 -11.37 -70.53
N SER A 427 41.12 -11.38 -69.81
CA SER A 427 42.45 -11.47 -70.35
C SER A 427 42.66 -12.76 -71.17
N GLN A 428 42.23 -13.91 -70.63
CA GLN A 428 42.27 -15.20 -71.35
C GLN A 428 41.43 -15.17 -72.63
N THR A 429 40.28 -14.44 -72.58
CA THR A 429 39.47 -14.25 -73.81
C THR A 429 40.16 -13.32 -74.83
N LEU A 430 40.83 -12.27 -74.37
CA LEU A 430 41.63 -11.34 -75.21
C LEU A 430 42.93 -11.96 -75.76
N ASP A 431 43.61 -12.83 -74.98
CA ASP A 431 44.83 -13.53 -75.45
C ASP A 431 44.51 -14.57 -76.53
N ARG A 432 43.30 -15.03 -76.70
CA ARG A 432 42.84 -15.85 -77.85
C ARG A 432 42.68 -15.04 -79.11
N ILE A 433 42.75 -13.70 -79.02
CA ILE A 433 42.74 -12.78 -80.21
C ILE A 433 44.15 -12.24 -80.43
N GLU A 434 45.05 -13.11 -80.86
CA GLU A 434 46.51 -12.89 -81.08
C GLU A 434 46.85 -11.92 -82.22
N SER A 435 45.90 -11.20 -82.84
CA SER A 435 46.10 -10.33 -84.03
C SER A 435 45.59 -8.90 -83.84
N VAL A 436 45.24 -8.44 -82.60
CA VAL A 436 44.75 -7.05 -82.39
C VAL A 436 45.95 -6.06 -82.25
N PRO A 437 46.06 -4.99 -83.08
CA PRO A 437 47.13 -3.98 -82.94
C PRO A 437 47.19 -3.35 -81.57
N GLN A 438 48.36 -3.05 -81.03
CA GLN A 438 48.56 -2.42 -79.71
C GLN A 438 47.72 -1.15 -79.51
N GLN A 439 47.34 -0.48 -80.55
CA GLN A 439 46.52 0.72 -80.58
C GLN A 439 45.06 0.39 -80.21
N GLU A 440 44.49 -0.74 -80.67
CA GLU A 440 43.16 -1.21 -80.29
C GLU A 440 43.05 -1.62 -78.82
N LYS A 441 44.12 -2.27 -78.32
CA LYS A 441 44.16 -2.61 -76.87
C LYS A 441 44.14 -1.37 -75.98
N LYS A 442 44.80 -0.30 -76.33
CA LYS A 442 44.74 0.98 -75.63
C LYS A 442 43.38 1.66 -75.77
N ALA A 443 42.77 1.70 -76.93
CA ALA A 443 41.44 2.25 -77.16
C ALA A 443 40.37 1.52 -76.34
N LEU A 444 40.42 0.18 -76.33
CA LEU A 444 39.54 -0.65 -75.54
C LEU A 444 39.71 -0.37 -74.05
N GLY A 445 40.89 -0.12 -73.51
CA GLY A 445 41.16 0.31 -72.16
C GLY A 445 40.45 1.61 -71.76
N ILE A 446 40.58 2.64 -72.66
CA ILE A 446 39.93 3.95 -72.44
C ILE A 446 38.42 3.85 -72.57
N ILE A 447 37.87 3.11 -73.54
CA ILE A 447 36.44 2.87 -73.71
C ILE A 447 35.88 2.15 -72.48
N ARG A 448 36.62 1.15 -71.92
CA ARG A 448 36.24 0.53 -70.68
C ARG A 448 36.16 1.53 -69.54
N GLN A 449 37.16 2.35 -69.33
CA GLN A 449 37.20 3.40 -68.33
C GLN A 449 35.99 4.37 -68.46
N GLN A 450 35.71 4.79 -69.72
CA GLN A 450 34.53 5.59 -70.01
C GLN A 450 33.22 4.88 -69.58
N SER A 451 33.03 3.62 -69.98
CA SER A 451 31.85 2.85 -69.69
C SER A 451 31.64 2.68 -68.17
N ILE A 452 32.72 2.44 -67.38
CA ILE A 452 32.68 2.37 -65.95
C ILE A 452 32.24 3.71 -65.31
N LYS A 453 32.86 4.82 -65.78
CA LYS A 453 32.55 6.17 -65.29
C LYS A 453 31.11 6.58 -65.61
N GLU A 454 30.66 6.27 -66.85
CA GLU A 454 29.33 6.52 -67.35
C GLU A 454 28.29 5.72 -66.54
N SER A 455 28.58 4.42 -66.31
CA SER A 455 27.68 3.57 -65.46
C SER A 455 27.63 4.08 -64.04
N LEU A 456 28.77 4.46 -63.44
CA LEU A 456 28.82 5.01 -62.09
C LEU A 456 28.11 6.37 -62.01
N TYR A 457 28.27 7.22 -62.98
CA TYR A 457 27.60 8.52 -63.10
C TYR A 457 26.09 8.33 -63.17
N THR A 458 25.60 7.45 -64.04
CA THR A 458 24.18 7.14 -64.19
C THR A 458 23.62 6.51 -62.92
N PHE A 459 24.38 5.61 -62.28
CA PHE A 459 23.99 5.03 -60.96
C PHE A 459 23.82 6.12 -59.89
N LEU A 460 24.77 7.02 -59.78
CA LEU A 460 24.71 8.10 -58.79
C LEU A 460 23.58 9.08 -59.10
N LEU A 461 23.30 9.39 -60.37
CA LEU A 461 22.12 10.18 -60.75
C LEU A 461 20.82 9.51 -60.33
N ASN A 462 20.66 8.19 -60.57
CA ASN A 462 19.49 7.45 -60.13
C ASN A 462 19.34 7.47 -58.62
N LYS A 463 20.46 7.29 -57.91
CA LYS A 463 20.40 7.38 -56.42
C LYS A 463 20.14 8.79 -55.92
N ARG A 464 20.56 9.83 -56.61
CA ARG A 464 20.20 11.21 -56.31
C ARG A 464 18.67 11.41 -56.41
N GLU A 465 18.08 10.95 -57.51
CA GLU A 465 16.64 11.06 -57.75
C GLU A 465 15.85 10.22 -56.74
N GLU A 466 16.30 8.98 -56.44
CA GLU A 466 15.68 8.12 -55.40
C GLU A 466 15.69 8.80 -54.02
N ASN A 467 16.87 9.39 -53.65
CA ASN A 467 16.97 10.09 -52.36
C ASN A 467 16.16 11.39 -52.34
N ALA A 468 16.08 12.12 -53.48
CA ALA A 468 15.21 13.29 -53.60
C ALA A 468 13.73 12.92 -53.46
N LEU A 469 13.31 11.78 -54.01
CA LEU A 469 11.98 11.25 -53.85
C LEU A 469 11.69 10.82 -52.37
N GLN A 470 12.68 10.19 -51.72
CA GLN A 470 12.58 9.87 -50.30
C GLN A 470 12.38 11.12 -49.42
N LEU A 471 13.14 12.19 -49.70
CA LEU A 471 12.98 13.50 -49.04
C LEU A 471 11.57 14.08 -49.24
N ALA A 472 11.04 13.97 -50.48
CA ALA A 472 9.70 14.50 -50.79
C ALA A 472 8.56 13.71 -50.17
N ILE A 473 8.72 12.42 -49.90
CA ILE A 473 7.66 11.49 -49.39
C ILE A 473 7.94 11.07 -47.94
N THR A 474 8.84 11.76 -47.23
CA THR A 474 9.20 11.34 -45.87
C THR A 474 7.98 11.37 -44.95
N GLU A 475 7.47 10.20 -44.60
CA GLU A 475 6.45 9.99 -43.61
C GLU A 475 7.05 9.37 -42.33
N ALA A 476 6.48 9.72 -41.20
CA ALA A 476 6.82 9.05 -39.94
C ALA A 476 6.35 7.59 -39.96
N ASN A 477 7.17 6.69 -39.44
CA ASN A 477 6.86 5.26 -39.33
C ASN A 477 5.85 4.95 -38.26
N ILE A 478 5.05 5.93 -37.85
CA ILE A 478 4.01 5.76 -36.82
C ILE A 478 2.63 6.05 -37.38
N ARG A 479 1.63 5.34 -36.86
CA ARG A 479 0.23 5.60 -37.15
C ARG A 479 -0.55 5.58 -35.83
N VAL A 480 -1.21 6.68 -35.55
CA VAL A 480 -2.15 6.74 -34.40
C VAL A 480 -3.33 5.83 -34.71
N ILE A 481 -3.56 4.84 -33.87
CA ILE A 481 -4.67 3.91 -33.95
C ILE A 481 -5.84 4.43 -33.11
N GLU A 482 -5.54 4.88 -31.89
CA GLU A 482 -6.53 5.48 -31.00
C GLU A 482 -5.98 6.80 -30.47
N SER A 483 -6.73 7.86 -30.72
CA SER A 483 -6.46 9.18 -30.13
C SER A 483 -6.64 9.13 -28.61
N PRO A 484 -6.09 10.10 -27.86
CA PRO A 484 -6.23 10.09 -26.39
C PRO A 484 -7.67 9.94 -25.95
N PHE A 485 -7.97 8.89 -25.24
CA PHE A 485 -9.31 8.56 -24.71
C PHE A 485 -9.21 8.00 -23.29
N GLY A 486 -10.32 7.97 -22.58
CA GLY A 486 -10.38 7.36 -21.25
C GLY A 486 -11.69 7.65 -20.53
N SER A 487 -11.87 7.04 -19.37
CA SER A 487 -13.04 7.25 -18.55
C SER A 487 -13.04 8.65 -17.91
N SER A 488 -14.21 9.29 -17.82
CA SER A 488 -14.41 10.50 -17.03
C SER A 488 -14.40 10.23 -15.52
N ALA A 489 -14.40 8.95 -15.09
CA ALA A 489 -14.26 8.60 -13.69
C ALA A 489 -12.79 8.66 -13.26
N PRO A 490 -12.48 9.25 -12.09
CA PRO A 490 -11.11 9.32 -11.59
C PRO A 490 -10.58 7.93 -11.24
N VAL A 491 -9.31 7.68 -11.58
CA VAL A 491 -8.60 6.43 -11.25
C VAL A 491 -7.94 6.47 -9.88
N ALA A 492 -7.61 7.66 -9.39
CA ALA A 492 -7.05 7.88 -8.05
C ALA A 492 -7.65 9.15 -7.42
N PRO A 493 -7.76 9.17 -6.08
CA PRO A 493 -7.63 8.03 -5.18
C PRO A 493 -8.74 6.99 -5.40
N ALA A 494 -8.44 5.74 -5.14
CA ALA A 494 -9.40 4.63 -5.26
C ALA A 494 -10.46 4.72 -4.14
N ARG A 495 -11.46 5.60 -4.32
CA ARG A 495 -12.48 5.96 -3.31
C ARG A 495 -13.12 4.74 -2.65
N ARG A 496 -13.51 3.73 -3.45
CA ARG A 496 -14.15 2.51 -2.93
C ARG A 496 -13.21 1.71 -2.05
N MET A 497 -11.95 1.55 -2.46
CA MET A 497 -10.96 0.78 -1.72
C MET A 497 -10.58 1.47 -0.41
N LEU A 498 -10.43 2.79 -0.42
CA LEU A 498 -10.09 3.57 0.76
C LEU A 498 -11.23 3.57 1.79
N LEU A 499 -12.48 3.76 1.33
CA LEU A 499 -13.66 3.67 2.20
C LEU A 499 -13.85 2.25 2.77
N MET A 500 -13.61 1.22 1.96
CA MET A 500 -13.66 -0.16 2.44
C MET A 500 -12.57 -0.44 3.48
N GLY A 501 -11.35 0.07 3.26
CA GLY A 501 -10.27 -0.01 4.24
C GLY A 501 -10.61 0.70 5.56
N ALA A 502 -11.16 1.92 5.48
CA ALA A 502 -11.60 2.67 6.65
C ALA A 502 -12.73 1.97 7.43
N PHE A 503 -13.67 1.34 6.71
CA PHE A 503 -14.72 0.52 7.31
C PHE A 503 -14.15 -0.67 8.07
N ILE A 504 -13.23 -1.42 7.47
CA ILE A 504 -12.56 -2.58 8.10
C ILE A 504 -11.78 -2.14 9.34
N VAL A 505 -11.00 -1.06 9.24
CA VAL A 505 -10.22 -0.51 10.36
C VAL A 505 -11.17 -0.07 11.49
N GLY A 506 -12.27 0.60 11.15
CA GLY A 506 -13.29 1.01 12.11
C GLY A 506 -13.94 -0.16 12.86
N LEU A 507 -14.05 -1.34 12.24
CA LEU A 507 -14.52 -2.58 12.89
C LEU A 507 -13.44 -3.22 13.78
N ILE A 508 -12.19 -3.26 13.33
CA ILE A 508 -11.11 -3.97 14.03
C ILE A 508 -10.69 -3.24 15.30
N ILE A 509 -10.61 -1.92 15.32
CA ILE A 509 -10.11 -1.14 16.47
C ILE A 509 -10.89 -1.43 17.74
N PRO A 510 -12.24 -1.26 17.79
CA PRO A 510 -13.00 -1.52 19.02
C PRO A 510 -12.97 -2.99 19.42
N LEU A 511 -12.97 -3.92 18.46
CA LEU A 511 -12.84 -5.34 18.73
C LEU A 511 -11.50 -5.68 19.39
N ALA A 512 -10.39 -5.13 18.85
CA ALA A 512 -9.06 -5.33 19.42
C ALA A 512 -8.95 -4.77 20.85
N ILE A 513 -9.50 -3.57 21.09
CA ILE A 513 -9.51 -2.96 22.44
C ILE A 513 -10.29 -3.85 23.42
N GLN A 514 -11.43 -4.38 23.00
CA GLN A 514 -12.26 -5.21 23.86
C GLN A 514 -11.62 -6.58 24.10
N LEU A 515 -11.00 -7.18 23.08
CA LEU A 515 -10.23 -8.41 23.23
C LEU A 515 -9.06 -8.24 24.20
N LEU A 516 -8.34 -7.12 24.12
CA LEU A 516 -7.30 -6.79 25.09
C LEU A 516 -7.83 -6.64 26.50
N ARG A 517 -8.99 -5.97 26.69
CA ARG A 517 -9.66 -5.88 28.00
C ARG A 517 -10.07 -7.25 28.52
N LEU A 518 -10.56 -8.13 27.65
CA LEU A 518 -10.93 -9.51 28.02
C LEU A 518 -9.73 -10.30 28.51
N LEU A 519 -8.59 -10.18 27.82
CA LEU A 519 -7.33 -10.84 28.16
C LEU A 519 -6.72 -10.30 29.47
N TRP A 520 -6.91 -9.02 29.74
CA TRP A 520 -6.41 -8.39 30.98
C TRP A 520 -7.28 -8.63 32.20
N ASN A 521 -8.54 -9.02 32.03
CA ASN A 521 -9.43 -9.31 33.14
C ASN A 521 -9.21 -10.75 33.66
N THR A 522 -8.36 -10.90 34.68
CA THR A 522 -7.99 -12.18 35.30
C THR A 522 -8.92 -12.60 36.43
N GLY A 523 -9.91 -11.78 36.77
CA GLY A 523 -10.85 -12.08 37.88
C GLY A 523 -11.75 -13.29 37.61
N VAL A 524 -12.10 -14.04 38.66
CA VAL A 524 -13.08 -15.14 38.62
C VAL A 524 -14.43 -14.59 38.19
N ARG A 525 -15.05 -15.15 37.13
CA ARG A 525 -16.28 -14.64 36.50
C ARG A 525 -17.53 -15.45 36.86
N GLY A 526 -17.43 -16.37 37.76
CA GLY A 526 -18.57 -17.18 38.20
C GLY A 526 -18.25 -18.65 38.39
N ARG A 527 -19.30 -19.43 38.43
CA ARG A 527 -19.27 -20.86 38.74
C ARG A 527 -18.34 -21.67 37.81
N LYS A 528 -18.39 -21.40 36.49
CA LYS A 528 -17.63 -22.13 35.51
C LYS A 528 -16.12 -22.01 35.73
N ASP A 529 -15.65 -20.80 36.05
CA ASP A 529 -14.22 -20.60 36.29
C ASP A 529 -13.71 -21.42 37.49
N ILE A 530 -14.59 -21.61 38.54
CA ILE A 530 -14.25 -22.42 39.70
C ILE A 530 -14.27 -23.91 39.35
N GLU A 531 -15.31 -24.39 38.65
CA GLU A 531 -15.42 -25.79 38.21
C GLU A 531 -14.32 -26.22 37.26
N ASP A 532 -13.81 -25.31 36.42
CA ASP A 532 -12.72 -25.59 35.46
C ASP A 532 -11.37 -25.76 36.19
N TYR A 533 -11.14 -25.07 37.30
CA TYR A 533 -9.88 -25.07 38.03
C TYR A 533 -9.88 -25.86 39.35
N THR A 534 -11.05 -26.17 39.89
CA THR A 534 -11.16 -26.83 41.19
C THR A 534 -12.20 -27.93 41.19
N SER A 535 -11.95 -28.96 41.98
CA SER A 535 -12.91 -30.03 42.21
C SER A 535 -13.74 -29.83 43.51
N MET A 536 -13.63 -28.66 44.15
CA MET A 536 -14.34 -28.31 45.36
C MET A 536 -15.85 -28.20 45.13
N PRO A 537 -16.71 -28.76 46.02
CA PRO A 537 -18.14 -28.61 45.90
C PRO A 537 -18.55 -27.13 46.10
N ILE A 538 -19.38 -26.60 45.19
CA ILE A 538 -19.92 -25.25 45.30
C ILE A 538 -21.24 -25.32 46.11
N LEU A 539 -21.23 -24.73 47.30
CA LEU A 539 -22.37 -24.71 48.20
C LEU A 539 -23.49 -23.82 47.67
N GLY A 540 -23.14 -22.73 47.00
CA GLY A 540 -24.10 -21.84 46.36
C GLY A 540 -23.50 -20.50 45.91
N GLU A 541 -24.40 -19.67 45.35
CA GLU A 541 -24.07 -18.37 44.79
C GLU A 541 -24.94 -17.28 45.44
N ILE A 542 -24.34 -16.15 45.81
CA ILE A 542 -25.00 -15.01 46.40
C ILE A 542 -24.99 -13.85 45.38
N PRO A 543 -26.16 -13.29 45.02
CA PRO A 543 -26.24 -12.16 44.08
C PRO A 543 -25.59 -10.89 44.60
N LEU A 544 -25.09 -10.08 43.66
CA LEU A 544 -24.55 -8.76 43.95
C LEU A 544 -25.68 -7.81 44.37
N MET A 545 -25.53 -7.20 45.53
CA MET A 545 -26.42 -6.12 45.99
C MET A 545 -25.98 -4.78 45.41
N LYS A 546 -26.92 -4.01 44.85
CA LYS A 546 -26.65 -2.72 44.23
C LYS A 546 -26.51 -1.56 45.20
N ASP A 547 -27.05 -1.69 46.41
CA ASP A 547 -27.00 -0.66 47.47
C ASP A 547 -25.75 -0.85 48.33
N ARG A 548 -24.90 0.19 48.40
CA ARG A 548 -23.64 0.18 49.17
C ARG A 548 -23.82 0.01 50.67
N ASP A 549 -24.97 0.42 51.20
CA ASP A 549 -25.32 0.23 52.61
C ASP A 549 -25.65 -1.23 52.95
N GLY A 550 -25.88 -2.08 51.93
CA GLY A 550 -26.25 -3.47 52.09
C GLY A 550 -25.16 -4.43 52.54
N GLU A 551 -23.84 -4.08 52.38
CA GLU A 551 -22.74 -4.96 52.85
C GLU A 551 -22.71 -5.11 54.38
N GLN A 552 -23.25 -4.17 55.11
CA GLN A 552 -23.37 -4.21 56.57
C GLN A 552 -24.75 -4.69 57.07
N ALA A 553 -25.71 -4.79 56.13
CA ALA A 553 -27.11 -5.14 56.51
C ALA A 553 -27.32 -6.65 56.70
N ILE A 554 -28.25 -6.99 57.55
CA ILE A 554 -28.87 -8.31 57.59
C ILE A 554 -29.95 -8.32 56.51
N VAL A 555 -29.76 -9.21 55.52
CA VAL A 555 -30.65 -9.29 54.35
C VAL A 555 -31.69 -10.40 54.48
N VAL A 556 -31.50 -11.27 55.41
CA VAL A 556 -32.42 -12.38 55.73
C VAL A 556 -33.34 -11.96 56.82
N GLU A 557 -34.65 -11.75 56.57
CA GLU A 557 -35.68 -11.42 57.47
C GLU A 557 -36.83 -12.41 57.27
N GLU A 558 -37.66 -12.64 58.35
CA GLU A 558 -38.72 -13.67 58.39
C GLU A 558 -39.77 -13.51 57.28
N ASN A 559 -40.06 -12.26 56.88
CA ASN A 559 -41.09 -11.90 55.90
C ASN A 559 -40.61 -11.31 54.59
N LYS A 560 -39.27 -11.28 54.32
CA LYS A 560 -38.70 -10.76 53.06
C LYS A 560 -38.27 -11.88 52.13
N THR A 561 -38.83 -11.91 50.91
CA THR A 561 -38.43 -12.78 49.82
C THR A 561 -37.59 -12.00 48.86
N SER A 562 -36.33 -11.74 49.22
CA SER A 562 -35.35 -11.19 48.27
C SER A 562 -34.53 -12.33 47.61
N SER A 563 -34.01 -12.12 46.40
CA SER A 563 -33.15 -13.13 45.74
C SER A 563 -31.91 -13.50 46.56
N VAL A 564 -31.40 -12.53 47.34
CA VAL A 564 -30.27 -12.74 48.25
C VAL A 564 -30.70 -13.59 49.49
N ALA A 565 -31.83 -13.30 50.11
CA ALA A 565 -32.35 -14.09 51.24
C ALA A 565 -32.62 -15.55 50.81
N GLU A 566 -33.15 -15.75 49.60
CA GLU A 566 -33.39 -17.08 49.05
C GLU A 566 -32.09 -17.84 48.80
N SER A 567 -31.05 -17.16 48.33
CA SER A 567 -29.72 -17.77 48.17
C SER A 567 -29.16 -18.28 49.51
N PHE A 568 -29.37 -17.57 50.62
CA PHE A 568 -28.98 -18.04 51.95
C PHE A 568 -29.80 -19.26 52.45
N ARG A 569 -31.08 -19.31 52.10
CA ARG A 569 -31.91 -20.50 52.39
C ARG A 569 -31.45 -21.73 51.62
N LEU A 570 -31.06 -21.53 50.34
CA LEU A 570 -30.45 -22.59 49.51
C LEU A 570 -29.10 -23.04 50.09
N LEU A 571 -28.23 -22.09 50.51
CA LEU A 571 -26.95 -22.43 51.15
C LEU A 571 -27.14 -23.33 52.35
N ARG A 572 -28.13 -23.02 53.20
CA ARG A 572 -28.50 -23.85 54.33
C ARG A 572 -28.92 -25.25 53.91
N SER A 573 -29.84 -25.37 52.95
CA SER A 573 -30.29 -26.67 52.44
C SER A 573 -29.13 -27.49 51.85
N ASN A 574 -28.21 -26.84 51.12
CA ASN A 574 -27.07 -27.50 50.51
C ASN A 574 -26.05 -27.95 51.55
N MET A 575 -25.91 -27.24 52.66
CA MET A 575 -25.04 -27.64 53.76
C MET A 575 -25.42 -29.01 54.31
N ASP A 576 -26.72 -29.29 54.49
CA ASP A 576 -27.22 -30.55 55.00
C ASP A 576 -26.91 -31.76 54.11
N PHE A 577 -26.72 -31.51 52.79
CA PHE A 577 -26.29 -32.54 51.85
C PHE A 577 -24.77 -32.77 51.86
N VAL A 578 -24.00 -31.70 52.05
CA VAL A 578 -22.52 -31.76 51.97
C VAL A 578 -21.93 -32.27 53.29
N ALA A 579 -22.48 -31.82 54.41
CA ALA A 579 -22.01 -32.16 55.74
C ALA A 579 -23.19 -32.29 56.74
N PRO A 580 -23.96 -33.41 56.72
CA PRO A 580 -25.19 -33.56 57.47
C PRO A 580 -25.01 -33.46 58.99
N GLN A 581 -23.80 -33.70 59.47
CA GLN A 581 -23.52 -33.70 60.94
C GLN A 581 -22.71 -32.49 61.38
N ALA A 582 -22.49 -31.51 60.47
CA ALA A 582 -21.71 -30.34 60.80
C ALA A 582 -22.44 -29.44 61.78
N ARG A 583 -21.83 -29.20 62.91
CA ARG A 583 -22.27 -28.24 63.90
C ARG A 583 -21.39 -27.02 63.98
N VAL A 584 -20.12 -27.15 63.64
CA VAL A 584 -19.12 -26.06 63.64
C VAL A 584 -18.81 -25.70 62.23
N VAL A 585 -19.29 -24.52 61.75
CA VAL A 585 -19.11 -24.04 60.37
C VAL A 585 -18.16 -22.85 60.38
N MET A 586 -17.04 -23.00 59.70
CA MET A 586 -16.04 -21.96 59.58
C MET A 586 -16.18 -21.23 58.22
N PHE A 587 -16.12 -19.90 58.24
CA PHE A 587 -16.09 -19.06 57.03
C PHE A 587 -14.71 -18.42 56.88
N THR A 588 -14.13 -18.61 55.75
CA THR A 588 -12.83 -17.98 55.36
C THR A 588 -12.85 -17.54 53.93
N SER A 589 -11.76 -16.90 53.45
CA SER A 589 -11.64 -16.41 52.07
C SER A 589 -10.16 -16.34 51.63
N THR A 590 -9.93 -15.96 50.41
CA THR A 590 -8.53 -15.74 49.90
C THR A 590 -7.97 -14.42 50.42
N MET A 591 -8.75 -13.34 50.28
CA MET A 591 -8.31 -11.96 50.55
C MET A 591 -9.33 -11.22 51.40
N PRO A 592 -8.93 -10.13 52.10
CA PRO A 592 -9.90 -9.23 52.77
C PRO A 592 -10.85 -8.61 51.73
N GLY A 593 -12.14 -8.43 52.12
CA GLY A 593 -13.15 -7.78 51.27
C GLY A 593 -13.96 -8.72 50.38
N GLU A 594 -13.74 -10.04 50.42
CA GLU A 594 -14.53 -11.01 49.66
C GLU A 594 -15.94 -11.24 50.26
N GLY A 595 -16.24 -10.64 51.40
CA GLY A 595 -17.58 -10.68 52.03
C GLY A 595 -17.81 -11.83 53.03
N LYS A 596 -16.72 -12.46 53.53
CA LYS A 596 -16.84 -13.58 54.50
C LYS A 596 -17.75 -13.24 55.72
N SER A 597 -17.53 -12.07 56.35
CA SER A 597 -18.32 -11.66 57.55
C SER A 597 -19.77 -11.32 57.20
N PHE A 598 -20.08 -10.89 55.98
CA PHE A 598 -21.41 -10.73 55.45
C PHE A 598 -22.08 -12.09 55.28
N VAL A 599 -21.36 -13.04 54.69
CA VAL A 599 -21.89 -14.38 54.42
C VAL A 599 -22.08 -15.16 55.72
N SER A 600 -21.10 -15.16 56.62
CA SER A 600 -21.16 -15.88 57.90
C SER A 600 -22.34 -15.39 58.78
N ARG A 601 -22.51 -14.08 58.91
CA ARG A 601 -23.58 -13.47 59.70
C ARG A 601 -24.96 -13.78 59.11
N ASN A 602 -25.20 -13.56 57.83
CA ASN A 602 -26.51 -13.83 57.23
C ASN A 602 -26.79 -15.33 57.19
N PHE A 603 -25.78 -16.18 57.07
CA PHE A 603 -25.95 -17.62 57.17
C PHE A 603 -26.35 -18.03 58.59
N ALA A 604 -25.69 -17.45 59.59
CA ALA A 604 -26.08 -17.70 61.03
C ALA A 604 -27.52 -17.30 61.27
N VAL A 605 -27.97 -16.14 60.82
CA VAL A 605 -29.38 -15.71 60.93
C VAL A 605 -30.33 -16.71 60.23
N THR A 606 -29.93 -17.20 59.03
CA THR A 606 -30.71 -18.17 58.24
C THR A 606 -30.92 -19.50 59.02
N LEU A 607 -29.93 -19.94 59.78
CA LEU A 607 -30.00 -21.11 60.63
C LEU A 607 -30.91 -20.83 61.87
N ALA A 608 -30.75 -19.66 62.51
CA ALA A 608 -31.57 -19.28 63.67
C ALA A 608 -33.09 -19.22 63.39
N MET A 609 -33.45 -18.81 62.17
CA MET A 609 -34.83 -18.79 61.66
C MET A 609 -35.48 -20.17 61.59
N THR A 610 -34.73 -21.25 61.74
CA THR A 610 -35.31 -22.63 61.87
C THR A 610 -35.44 -23.08 63.26
N ASN A 611 -35.53 -22.15 64.22
CA ASN A 611 -35.64 -22.39 65.66
C ASN A 611 -34.45 -23.19 66.22
N LYS A 612 -33.27 -23.09 65.58
CA LYS A 612 -32.01 -23.63 66.06
C LYS A 612 -31.25 -22.59 66.84
N LYS A 613 -30.64 -22.98 67.95
CA LYS A 613 -29.78 -22.09 68.72
C LYS A 613 -28.43 -21.94 67.98
N VAL A 614 -28.07 -20.72 67.54
CA VAL A 614 -26.90 -20.42 66.77
C VAL A 614 -26.03 -19.38 67.47
N VAL A 615 -24.74 -19.64 67.55
CA VAL A 615 -23.76 -18.65 68.01
C VAL A 615 -22.73 -18.35 66.94
N LEU A 616 -22.50 -17.05 66.74
CA LEU A 616 -21.49 -16.55 65.77
C LEU A 616 -20.28 -16.00 66.54
N LEU A 617 -19.08 -16.52 66.24
CA LEU A 617 -17.86 -16.10 66.90
C LEU A 617 -17.03 -15.23 65.88
N ASP A 618 -16.62 -14.06 66.35
CA ASP A 618 -15.59 -13.26 65.64
C ASP A 618 -14.20 -13.81 65.94
N MET A 619 -13.69 -14.63 65.04
CA MET A 619 -12.39 -15.25 65.17
C MET A 619 -11.25 -14.39 64.57
N ASP A 620 -11.57 -13.18 64.01
CA ASP A 620 -10.56 -12.19 63.57
C ASP A 620 -10.04 -11.39 64.77
N LEU A 621 -9.15 -12.03 65.58
CA LEU A 621 -8.56 -11.41 66.74
C LEU A 621 -7.66 -10.19 66.40
N ARG A 622 -7.31 -10.02 65.12
CA ARG A 622 -6.47 -8.93 64.67
C ARG A 622 -7.22 -7.66 64.33
N LYS A 623 -8.22 -7.74 63.45
CA LYS A 623 -8.97 -6.58 62.94
C LYS A 623 -10.30 -6.41 63.65
N ARG A 624 -10.89 -7.50 64.15
CA ARG A 624 -12.22 -7.55 64.83
C ARG A 624 -13.31 -6.96 63.96
N THR A 625 -13.30 -7.33 62.68
CA THR A 625 -14.17 -6.71 61.67
C THR A 625 -15.64 -6.90 61.98
N LEU A 626 -16.04 -8.11 62.38
CA LEU A 626 -17.41 -8.42 62.73
C LEU A 626 -17.85 -7.70 64.03
N SER A 627 -16.98 -7.71 65.05
CA SER A 627 -17.25 -7.06 66.34
C SER A 627 -17.42 -5.55 66.21
N LYS A 628 -16.64 -4.89 65.35
CA LYS A 628 -16.80 -3.46 65.06
C LYS A 628 -18.07 -3.15 64.29
N THR A 629 -18.41 -3.98 63.30
CA THR A 629 -19.59 -3.77 62.46
C THR A 629 -20.90 -3.89 63.24
N LEU A 630 -20.92 -4.75 64.24
CA LEU A 630 -22.09 -4.98 65.08
C LEU A 630 -22.04 -4.21 66.37
N ASP A 631 -21.13 -3.31 66.60
CA ASP A 631 -20.92 -2.49 67.80
C ASP A 631 -20.97 -3.32 69.12
N LEU A 632 -20.27 -4.47 69.05
CA LEU A 632 -20.23 -5.41 70.18
C LEU A 632 -19.29 -4.94 71.29
N THR A 633 -19.65 -5.20 72.51
CA THR A 633 -18.77 -4.99 73.68
C THR A 633 -17.57 -5.93 73.57
N THR A 634 -16.33 -5.37 73.71
CA THR A 634 -15.09 -6.12 73.58
C THR A 634 -14.37 -6.38 74.88
N LYS A 635 -15.00 -6.14 76.03
CA LYS A 635 -14.42 -6.44 77.38
C LYS A 635 -14.19 -7.93 77.52
N ASN A 636 -15.18 -8.74 77.23
CA ASN A 636 -15.09 -10.17 77.19
C ASN A 636 -15.35 -10.71 75.83
N GLY A 637 -14.59 -11.71 75.35
CA GLY A 637 -14.74 -12.32 74.07
C GLY A 637 -13.73 -13.46 73.85
N VAL A 638 -13.58 -13.93 72.60
CA VAL A 638 -12.72 -15.09 72.25
C VAL A 638 -11.30 -14.95 72.81
N SER A 639 -10.68 -13.79 72.67
CA SER A 639 -9.27 -13.56 73.10
C SER A 639 -9.15 -13.63 74.63
N THR A 640 -10.16 -13.13 75.42
CA THR A 640 -10.09 -13.19 76.86
C THR A 640 -10.29 -14.63 77.38
N TRP A 641 -11.12 -15.46 76.75
CA TRP A 641 -11.22 -16.87 77.04
C TRP A 641 -9.90 -17.62 76.73
N LEU A 642 -9.40 -17.44 75.54
CA LEU A 642 -8.16 -18.11 75.09
C LEU A 642 -6.95 -17.76 75.98
N SER A 643 -6.89 -16.55 76.52
CA SER A 643 -5.81 -16.11 77.42
C SER A 643 -6.02 -16.57 78.89
N GLY A 644 -7.11 -17.28 79.20
CA GLY A 644 -7.39 -17.74 80.53
C GLY A 644 -7.88 -16.65 81.51
N LYS A 645 -8.15 -15.45 81.03
CA LYS A 645 -8.65 -14.35 81.84
C LYS A 645 -10.17 -14.50 82.19
N ASN A 646 -10.86 -15.28 81.41
CA ASN A 646 -12.28 -15.59 81.58
C ASN A 646 -12.47 -17.11 81.46
N ASN A 647 -13.27 -17.72 82.33
CA ASN A 647 -13.50 -19.15 82.36
C ASN A 647 -14.98 -19.48 82.30
N SER A 648 -15.91 -18.48 82.15
CA SER A 648 -17.34 -18.66 81.99
C SER A 648 -17.81 -18.33 80.58
N VAL A 649 -18.39 -19.30 79.88
CA VAL A 649 -18.89 -19.10 78.50
C VAL A 649 -20.05 -18.12 78.48
N SER A 650 -20.90 -18.11 79.58
CA SER A 650 -22.04 -17.23 79.73
C SER A 650 -21.67 -15.73 79.75
N GLU A 651 -20.49 -15.39 80.23
CA GLU A 651 -20.00 -13.99 80.18
C GLU A 651 -19.43 -13.53 78.83
N LEU A 652 -19.22 -14.47 77.89
CA LEU A 652 -18.74 -14.15 76.52
C LEU A 652 -19.91 -13.86 75.59
N VAL A 653 -21.07 -14.47 75.84
CA VAL A 653 -22.23 -14.44 74.96
C VAL A 653 -22.94 -13.11 75.05
N GLN A 654 -23.20 -12.52 73.92
CA GLN A 654 -24.00 -11.29 73.75
C GLN A 654 -25.16 -11.57 72.82
N SER A 655 -26.36 -11.14 73.28
CA SER A 655 -27.54 -11.23 72.43
C SER A 655 -27.34 -10.39 71.16
N SER A 656 -27.66 -10.93 70.00
CA SER A 656 -27.52 -10.23 68.73
C SER A 656 -28.55 -9.13 68.52
N ASN A 657 -29.63 -9.06 69.27
CA ASN A 657 -30.83 -8.21 69.04
C ASN A 657 -31.47 -8.38 67.65
N ILE A 658 -31.03 -9.42 66.89
CA ILE A 658 -31.51 -9.71 65.54
C ILE A 658 -32.57 -10.81 65.58
N HIS A 659 -32.27 -11.87 66.25
CA HIS A 659 -33.22 -13.02 66.44
C HIS A 659 -33.04 -13.70 67.81
N ALA A 660 -34.09 -14.15 68.43
CA ALA A 660 -34.02 -14.72 69.72
C ALA A 660 -33.19 -16.00 69.91
N MET A 661 -32.95 -16.72 68.78
CA MET A 661 -32.11 -17.92 68.74
C MET A 661 -30.72 -17.64 68.22
N PHE A 662 -30.28 -16.36 68.11
CA PHE A 662 -29.01 -15.98 67.58
C PHE A 662 -28.21 -15.13 68.55
N ASP A 663 -27.12 -15.68 69.04
CA ASP A 663 -26.19 -15.01 69.92
C ASP A 663 -24.81 -14.80 69.22
N ILE A 664 -23.99 -13.86 69.71
CA ILE A 664 -22.72 -13.52 69.19
C ILE A 664 -21.64 -13.47 70.26
N ILE A 665 -20.46 -13.92 69.96
CA ILE A 665 -19.27 -13.75 70.81
C ILE A 665 -18.26 -12.86 70.06
N SER A 666 -17.91 -11.74 70.67
CA SER A 666 -16.98 -10.79 70.11
C SER A 666 -15.54 -11.36 70.08
N ALA A 667 -14.66 -10.83 69.25
CA ALA A 667 -13.25 -11.19 69.25
C ALA A 667 -12.53 -10.87 70.59
N GLY A 668 -13.10 -9.93 71.34
CA GLY A 668 -12.52 -9.48 72.64
C GLY A 668 -11.42 -8.43 72.44
N ILE A 669 -10.46 -8.33 73.37
CA ILE A 669 -9.34 -7.41 73.33
C ILE A 669 -8.30 -7.94 72.32
N VAL A 670 -7.72 -7.06 71.54
CA VAL A 670 -6.66 -7.46 70.56
C VAL A 670 -5.44 -7.95 71.35
N PRO A 671 -5.08 -9.24 71.20
CA PRO A 671 -3.90 -9.76 71.90
C PRO A 671 -2.62 -9.47 71.10
N PRO A 672 -1.46 -9.45 71.73
CA PRO A 672 -0.16 -9.29 71.04
C PRO A 672 0.19 -10.53 70.22
N ASN A 673 -0.28 -11.70 70.57
CA ASN A 673 0.07 -13.01 69.98
C ASN A 673 -1.21 -13.83 69.57
N PRO A 674 -1.96 -13.37 68.52
CA PRO A 674 -3.22 -14.01 68.18
C PRO A 674 -3.10 -15.48 67.76
N SER A 675 -2.10 -15.81 66.94
CA SER A 675 -1.90 -17.17 66.44
C SER A 675 -1.57 -18.19 67.56
N GLU A 676 -0.76 -17.80 68.53
CA GLU A 676 -0.40 -18.65 69.66
C GLU A 676 -1.58 -18.93 70.56
N LEU A 677 -2.43 -17.90 70.82
CA LEU A 677 -3.65 -18.09 71.56
C LEU A 677 -4.64 -19.05 70.89
N LEU A 678 -4.78 -18.94 69.56
CA LEU A 678 -5.58 -19.84 68.76
C LEU A 678 -5.03 -21.29 68.74
N MET A 679 -3.75 -21.46 68.88
CA MET A 679 -3.11 -22.79 68.99
C MET A 679 -3.33 -23.46 70.34
N SER A 680 -3.72 -22.70 71.36
CA SER A 680 -3.93 -23.28 72.70
C SER A 680 -5.04 -24.33 72.73
N ASP A 681 -4.93 -25.27 73.67
CA ASP A 681 -5.97 -26.30 73.93
C ASP A 681 -7.28 -25.71 74.43
N ARG A 682 -7.35 -24.42 74.79
CA ARG A 682 -8.54 -23.72 75.20
C ARG A 682 -9.54 -23.48 74.08
N LEU A 683 -9.12 -23.45 72.79
CA LEU A 683 -9.99 -23.30 71.64
C LEU A 683 -10.91 -24.54 71.47
N PRO A 684 -10.40 -25.76 71.40
CA PRO A 684 -11.28 -26.94 71.40
C PRO A 684 -12.22 -26.98 72.58
N VAL A 685 -11.73 -26.62 73.77
CA VAL A 685 -12.62 -26.60 75.00
C VAL A 685 -13.74 -25.57 74.85
N LEU A 686 -13.50 -24.38 74.33
CA LEU A 686 -14.57 -23.38 74.06
C LEU A 686 -15.61 -23.95 73.11
N VAL A 687 -15.20 -24.60 72.05
CA VAL A 687 -16.09 -25.16 71.05
C VAL A 687 -16.94 -26.27 71.60
N GLU A 688 -16.33 -27.18 72.46
CA GLU A 688 -17.07 -28.25 73.09
C GLU A 688 -18.07 -27.75 74.21
N GLU A 689 -17.75 -26.71 74.95
CA GLU A 689 -18.70 -26.07 75.88
C GLU A 689 -19.88 -25.39 75.16
N LEU A 690 -19.59 -24.74 74.01
CA LEU A 690 -20.63 -24.13 73.14
C LEU A 690 -21.53 -25.20 72.49
N LYS A 691 -20.98 -26.35 72.04
CA LYS A 691 -21.79 -27.49 71.55
C LYS A 691 -22.81 -28.02 72.49
N LYS A 692 -22.63 -27.83 73.82
CA LYS A 692 -23.68 -28.21 74.86
C LYS A 692 -24.85 -27.28 74.82
N GLN A 693 -24.71 -26.01 74.38
CA GLN A 693 -25.75 -24.98 74.48
C GLN A 693 -26.34 -24.61 73.14
N TYR A 694 -25.58 -24.75 72.04
CA TYR A 694 -25.96 -24.34 70.69
C TYR A 694 -26.04 -25.51 69.73
N ASP A 695 -26.92 -25.46 68.75
CA ASP A 695 -27.07 -26.43 67.68
C ASP A 695 -25.97 -26.18 66.57
N TYR A 696 -25.75 -24.89 66.38
CA TYR A 696 -24.73 -24.47 65.39
C TYR A 696 -23.76 -23.42 65.95
N ILE A 697 -22.49 -23.55 65.60
CA ILE A 697 -21.43 -22.64 65.97
C ILE A 697 -20.80 -22.14 64.67
N ILE A 698 -20.89 -20.84 64.36
CA ILE A 698 -20.39 -20.20 63.15
C ILE A 698 -19.12 -19.43 63.50
N LEU A 699 -18.05 -19.71 62.80
CA LEU A 699 -16.74 -19.10 63.00
C LEU A 699 -16.43 -18.15 61.83
N ASP A 700 -16.43 -16.82 62.09
CA ASP A 700 -15.99 -15.82 61.09
C ASP A 700 -14.48 -15.61 61.19
N CYS A 701 -13.74 -16.16 60.27
CA CYS A 701 -12.30 -16.25 60.31
C CYS A 701 -11.61 -15.25 59.39
N VAL A 702 -10.31 -15.08 59.55
CA VAL A 702 -9.44 -14.30 58.68
C VAL A 702 -9.22 -15.02 57.33
N PRO A 703 -8.74 -14.32 56.27
CA PRO A 703 -8.45 -14.98 55.03
C PRO A 703 -7.35 -16.05 55.14
N ALA A 704 -7.61 -17.23 54.59
CA ALA A 704 -6.78 -18.43 54.79
C ALA A 704 -5.40 -18.36 54.12
N LEU A 705 -5.27 -17.64 53.02
CA LEU A 705 -3.95 -17.50 52.33
C LEU A 705 -3.10 -16.35 52.88
N VAL A 706 -3.68 -15.47 53.71
CA VAL A 706 -2.95 -14.29 54.23
C VAL A 706 -2.29 -14.60 55.57
N VAL A 707 -2.94 -15.37 56.46
CA VAL A 707 -2.46 -15.69 57.80
C VAL A 707 -2.80 -17.13 58.19
N ALA A 708 -1.90 -17.74 59.01
CA ALA A 708 -2.06 -19.12 59.47
C ALA A 708 -3.26 -19.35 60.40
N ASP A 709 -3.84 -18.30 60.97
CA ASP A 709 -4.88 -18.35 61.97
C ASP A 709 -6.07 -19.21 61.54
N SER A 710 -6.50 -19.07 60.26
CA SER A 710 -7.59 -19.88 59.69
C SER A 710 -7.29 -21.38 59.66
N SER A 711 -6.05 -21.74 59.34
CA SER A 711 -5.61 -23.15 59.34
C SER A 711 -5.60 -23.73 60.75
N ILE A 712 -5.29 -22.93 61.77
CA ILE A 712 -5.31 -23.32 63.17
C ILE A 712 -6.77 -23.51 63.64
N ILE A 713 -7.67 -22.58 63.27
CA ILE A 713 -9.10 -22.65 63.62
C ILE A 713 -9.75 -23.82 62.91
N GLY A 714 -9.37 -24.16 61.70
CA GLY A 714 -9.92 -25.29 60.93
C GLY A 714 -9.85 -26.65 61.64
N ARG A 715 -9.01 -26.80 62.67
CA ARG A 715 -8.93 -28.04 63.50
C ARG A 715 -10.28 -28.36 64.17
N VAL A 716 -10.99 -27.33 64.66
CA VAL A 716 -12.24 -27.44 65.40
C VAL A 716 -13.49 -27.37 64.57
N ALA A 717 -13.33 -27.04 63.27
CA ALA A 717 -14.41 -26.93 62.30
C ALA A 717 -14.84 -28.29 61.75
N ASP A 718 -16.16 -28.51 61.56
CA ASP A 718 -16.71 -29.69 60.89
C ASP A 718 -16.91 -29.44 59.41
N LEU A 719 -17.20 -28.18 59.01
CA LEU A 719 -17.37 -27.71 57.62
C LEU A 719 -16.63 -26.38 57.44
N THR A 720 -15.93 -26.24 56.33
CA THR A 720 -15.29 -24.98 55.97
C THR A 720 -15.89 -24.42 54.69
N VAL A 721 -16.46 -23.22 54.79
CA VAL A 721 -17.03 -22.46 53.68
C VAL A 721 -16.02 -21.43 53.23
N TYR A 722 -15.53 -21.60 52.03
CA TYR A 722 -14.58 -20.67 51.39
C TYR A 722 -15.33 -19.65 50.54
N VAL A 723 -15.28 -18.40 50.91
CA VAL A 723 -15.99 -17.32 50.22
C VAL A 723 -15.09 -16.73 49.14
N ILE A 724 -15.58 -16.75 47.90
CA ILE A 724 -14.89 -16.16 46.72
C ILE A 724 -15.79 -15.02 46.21
N ARG A 725 -15.23 -13.82 46.06
CA ARG A 725 -15.97 -12.71 45.47
C ARG A 725 -15.81 -12.68 43.97
N ASN A 726 -16.93 -12.74 43.28
CA ASN A 726 -16.97 -12.65 41.81
C ASN A 726 -16.31 -11.35 41.31
N GLY A 727 -15.45 -11.44 40.30
CA GLY A 727 -14.72 -10.32 39.72
C GLY A 727 -13.53 -9.80 40.54
N MET A 728 -13.36 -10.23 41.82
CA MET A 728 -12.29 -9.75 42.70
C MET A 728 -11.12 -10.71 42.81
N LEU A 729 -11.38 -12.01 42.98
CA LEU A 729 -10.32 -13.02 43.06
C LEU A 729 -9.71 -13.25 41.71
N ASP A 730 -8.38 -13.19 41.64
CA ASP A 730 -7.66 -13.58 40.43
C ASP A 730 -7.67 -15.11 40.24
N ARG A 731 -7.99 -15.58 39.04
CA ARG A 731 -8.06 -17.03 38.71
C ARG A 731 -6.79 -17.79 39.01
N ARG A 732 -5.65 -17.11 39.04
CA ARG A 732 -4.34 -17.69 39.36
C ARG A 732 -4.26 -18.25 40.77
N TYR A 733 -5.16 -17.84 41.68
CA TYR A 733 -5.25 -18.43 43.03
C TYR A 733 -6.09 -19.70 43.09
N LEU A 734 -6.93 -20.03 42.11
CA LEU A 734 -7.75 -21.22 42.11
C LEU A 734 -6.98 -22.55 42.20
N PRO A 735 -5.85 -22.74 41.52
CA PRO A 735 -5.01 -23.94 41.69
C PRO A 735 -4.46 -24.10 43.11
N GLU A 736 -4.22 -23.01 43.83
CA GLU A 736 -3.78 -23.04 45.21
C GLU A 736 -4.92 -23.46 46.13
N LEU A 737 -6.14 -23.05 45.86
CA LEU A 737 -7.34 -23.51 46.56
C LEU A 737 -7.60 -25.00 46.30
N GLU A 738 -7.43 -25.48 45.06
CA GLU A 738 -7.49 -26.90 44.73
C GLU A 738 -6.48 -27.73 45.54
N LYS A 739 -5.26 -27.19 45.74
CA LYS A 739 -4.23 -27.82 46.56
C LYS A 739 -4.68 -27.97 48.00
N LEU A 740 -5.25 -26.88 48.62
CA LEU A 740 -5.82 -26.93 49.99
C LEU A 740 -6.89 -28.01 50.12
N TYR A 741 -7.76 -28.15 49.10
CA TYR A 741 -8.80 -29.15 49.05
C TYR A 741 -8.23 -30.59 48.97
N ARG A 742 -7.30 -30.87 48.06
CA ARG A 742 -6.69 -32.19 47.90
C ARG A 742 -5.87 -32.63 49.11
N GLU A 743 -5.20 -31.68 49.75
CA GLU A 743 -4.40 -31.95 50.96
C GLU A 743 -5.28 -32.14 52.21
N ASN A 744 -6.63 -32.04 52.07
CA ASN A 744 -7.59 -32.10 53.19
C ASN A 744 -7.22 -31.18 54.37
N LYS A 745 -6.66 -29.98 54.01
CA LYS A 745 -6.20 -29.04 55.03
C LYS A 745 -7.30 -28.43 55.83
N PHE A 746 -8.51 -28.43 55.30
CA PHE A 746 -9.74 -28.05 55.93
C PHE A 746 -10.79 -29.16 55.76
N LYS A 747 -11.53 -29.45 56.82
CA LYS A 747 -12.58 -30.47 56.78
C LYS A 747 -13.76 -29.99 55.94
N ASN A 748 -14.29 -30.87 55.09
CA ASN A 748 -15.45 -30.61 54.24
C ASN A 748 -15.39 -29.23 53.53
N LEU A 749 -14.25 -28.91 52.89
CA LEU A 749 -14.04 -27.63 52.26
C LEU A 749 -15.01 -27.44 51.08
N THR A 750 -15.78 -26.35 51.10
CA THR A 750 -16.80 -25.97 50.11
C THR A 750 -16.63 -24.51 49.71
N VAL A 751 -17.14 -24.14 48.51
CA VAL A 751 -17.06 -22.78 48.00
C VAL A 751 -18.41 -22.09 47.99
N VAL A 752 -18.46 -20.82 48.41
CA VAL A 752 -19.58 -19.90 48.17
C VAL A 752 -19.11 -18.76 47.29
N ILE A 753 -19.79 -18.51 46.18
CA ILE A 753 -19.50 -17.40 45.26
C ILE A 753 -20.33 -16.20 45.68
N ASN A 754 -19.70 -15.15 46.16
CA ASN A 754 -20.35 -13.93 46.60
C ASN A 754 -20.30 -12.83 45.52
N GLY A 755 -21.40 -12.08 45.39
CA GLY A 755 -21.48 -10.93 44.50
C GLY A 755 -21.61 -11.30 42.99
N VAL A 756 -22.37 -12.35 42.71
CA VAL A 756 -22.67 -12.76 41.33
C VAL A 756 -23.66 -11.77 40.72
N GLU A 757 -23.29 -11.16 39.60
CA GLU A 757 -24.20 -10.32 38.83
C GLU A 757 -25.32 -11.19 38.22
N MET A 758 -26.52 -11.06 38.71
CA MET A 758 -27.69 -11.63 38.06
C MET A 758 -28.01 -10.75 36.84
N GLU A 759 -27.49 -11.09 35.68
CA GLU A 759 -27.97 -10.52 34.42
C GLU A 759 -29.47 -10.82 34.30
N SER A 760 -30.25 -9.75 34.14
CA SER A 760 -31.65 -9.87 33.72
C SER A 760 -31.62 -10.44 32.28
N LYS A 761 -31.68 -11.77 32.12
CA LYS A 761 -31.75 -12.48 30.85
C LYS A 761 -32.91 -11.92 30.04
N LYS A 762 -32.57 -11.12 29.03
CA LYS A 762 -33.50 -10.53 28.06
C LYS A 762 -33.87 -11.50 26.93
N TYR A 763 -33.23 -12.66 26.84
CA TYR A 763 -33.56 -13.69 25.84
C TYR A 763 -33.34 -15.09 26.44
N GLY A 764 -34.46 -15.84 26.52
CA GLY A 764 -34.42 -17.23 26.88
C GLY A 764 -33.74 -18.08 25.82
N TYR A 765 -32.85 -18.91 26.24
CA TYR A 765 -32.45 -20.24 25.78
C TYR A 765 -31.15 -20.58 26.53
N GLY A 766 -31.26 -21.23 27.62
CA GLY A 766 -30.13 -21.74 28.38
C GLY A 766 -30.50 -23.11 28.94
N TYR A 767 -30.01 -24.16 28.30
CA TYR A 767 -29.98 -25.50 28.88
C TYR A 767 -29.09 -25.46 30.12
N GLY A 768 -29.71 -25.43 31.28
CA GLY A 768 -29.05 -25.61 32.55
C GLY A 768 -29.79 -26.70 33.29
N TYR A 769 -29.22 -27.88 33.44
CA TYR A 769 -29.70 -28.89 34.38
C TYR A 769 -29.58 -28.31 35.79
N GLY A 770 -30.67 -27.84 36.29
CA GLY A 770 -30.85 -27.47 37.72
C GLY A 770 -32.18 -27.94 38.16
N TYR A 771 -32.22 -28.96 39.03
CA TYR A 771 -33.40 -29.32 39.75
C TYR A 771 -33.87 -28.12 40.55
N GLY A 772 -34.95 -27.47 40.10
CA GLY A 772 -35.60 -26.36 40.83
C GLY A 772 -37.07 -26.44 40.60
N TYR A 773 -37.78 -26.88 41.58
CA TYR A 773 -39.25 -26.73 41.69
C TYR A 773 -39.55 -25.24 41.81
N GLY A 774 -40.00 -24.63 40.74
CA GLY A 774 -40.45 -23.23 40.71
C GLY A 774 -41.98 -23.15 40.85
N TYR A 775 -42.48 -22.91 42.01
CA TYR A 775 -43.85 -22.40 42.16
C TYR A 775 -43.84 -20.89 41.90
N GLY A 776 -44.37 -20.52 40.72
CA GLY A 776 -44.57 -19.12 40.34
C GLY A 776 -45.82 -18.55 41.05
N TYR A 777 -45.60 -17.64 41.98
CA TYR A 777 -46.66 -16.70 42.38
C TYR A 777 -46.32 -15.35 41.73
N GLY A 778 -47.25 -14.90 40.86
CA GLY A 778 -47.17 -13.63 40.20
C GLY A 778 -47.38 -12.47 41.17
N VAL A 779 -46.47 -11.52 41.12
CA VAL A 779 -46.73 -10.18 41.67
C VAL A 779 -46.71 -9.22 40.47
N GLU A 780 -47.92 -8.70 40.19
CA GLU A 780 -48.09 -7.58 39.25
C GLU A 780 -47.29 -6.36 39.72
N HIS A 781 -46.24 -6.02 38.97
CA HIS A 781 -45.62 -4.71 39.06
C HIS A 781 -45.92 -3.92 37.80
N GLY A 782 -46.59 -2.79 37.98
CA GLY A 782 -47.02 -1.85 36.97
C GLY A 782 -45.94 -1.53 35.95
N ARG A 783 -46.18 -1.86 34.67
CA ARG A 783 -45.41 -1.51 33.53
C ARG A 783 -45.37 0.01 33.32
N LYS A 784 -44.32 0.69 33.77
CA LYS A 784 -43.90 1.96 33.18
C LYS A 784 -43.32 1.67 31.79
N LYS A 785 -44.09 1.93 30.73
CA LYS A 785 -43.64 1.94 29.33
C LYS A 785 -42.48 2.90 29.21
N LYS A 786 -41.23 2.39 29.12
CA LYS A 786 -40.10 3.14 28.57
C LYS A 786 -40.39 3.35 27.09
N ARG A 787 -40.78 4.56 26.73
CA ARG A 787 -40.94 5.01 25.35
C ARG A 787 -39.60 4.83 24.60
N ASN A 788 -39.59 3.97 23.58
CA ASN A 788 -38.45 3.68 22.74
C ASN A 788 -37.89 4.99 22.16
N VAL A 789 -36.66 5.31 22.54
CA VAL A 789 -35.86 6.43 22.01
C VAL A 789 -35.71 6.31 20.48
N ILE A 790 -35.67 5.07 19.97
CA ILE A 790 -35.59 4.77 18.51
C ILE A 790 -36.80 5.32 17.75
N TYR A 791 -38.01 5.29 18.33
CA TYR A 791 -39.21 5.84 17.66
C TYR A 791 -39.20 7.37 17.58
N LYS A 792 -38.55 8.06 18.52
CA LYS A 792 -38.35 9.53 18.47
C LYS A 792 -37.31 9.95 17.47
N ILE A 793 -36.25 9.15 17.26
CA ILE A 793 -35.19 9.41 16.27
C ILE A 793 -35.73 9.14 14.87
N ALA A 794 -36.39 8.04 14.61
CA ALA A 794 -36.99 7.71 13.33
C ALA A 794 -38.04 8.75 12.88
N HIS A 795 -38.83 9.32 13.81
CA HIS A 795 -39.82 10.36 13.49
C HIS A 795 -39.21 11.75 13.27
N ARG A 796 -37.99 12.01 13.79
CA ARG A 796 -37.24 13.23 13.52
C ARG A 796 -36.52 13.17 12.16
N ILE A 797 -35.96 12.02 11.80
CA ILE A 797 -35.31 11.80 10.50
C ILE A 797 -36.33 11.82 9.36
N GLY A 798 -37.53 11.25 9.55
CA GLY A 798 -38.61 11.29 8.55
C GLY A 798 -39.19 12.69 8.28
N ARG A 799 -38.93 13.70 9.14
CA ARG A 799 -39.32 15.09 8.91
C ARG A 799 -38.28 15.90 8.12
N ILE A 800 -37.01 15.45 8.12
CA ILE A 800 -35.90 16.12 7.38
C ILE A 800 -35.91 15.71 5.90
N PHE A 801 -36.50 14.55 5.55
CA PHE A 801 -36.61 14.08 4.16
C PHE A 801 -37.96 14.39 3.49
N ARG A 802 -38.82 15.18 4.13
CA ARG A 802 -40.10 15.66 3.53
C ARG A 802 -40.25 17.21 3.52
N GLY A 803 -39.12 17.92 3.64
CA GLY A 803 -39.05 19.37 3.49
C GLY A 803 -38.16 19.76 2.34
#